data_b5e627ff08ad3b7f4fb2904321b6745f
#
_entry.id   b5e627ff08ad3b7f4fb2904321b6745f
#
_cell.length_a   1.000
_cell.length_b   1.000
_cell.length_c   1.000
_cell.angle_alpha   90.00
_cell.angle_beta   90.00
_cell.angle_gamma   90.00
#
_symmetry.space_group_name_H-M   'P 1'
#
loop_
_entity.id
_entity.type
_entity.pdbx_description
1 polymer ?
#
loop_
_entity_poly.entity_id
_entity_poly.type
_entity_poly.pdbx_seq_one_letter_code
_entity_poly.pdbx_strand_id
1 'polypeptide(L)'
;MKKQIILCGMCLALAGMMGCNPTSDSVQVNHLQVEMKNNPQGIDVAHPRFSWQIHAGQPDLVQTGYRIQVAASADDLKAGKNLLWDSGDVKSDQSLWIAYEGEQLQAKKPYFWRVKVDTNQGSGKWSDVQTWGMAMLDANDWKGQWIGENALSNPGEKDQGETRLAARYLRKPFQVSKEVKRAVLYISGLGSSESYLNGKRISKDVFAPMPSLYTSRVYYNVYDVTDMLQQGENLLGVVLGNGRYFSMRVPGMLTTGLPSLLAQLEVEYTDGSMDQVVSDTSWKVTSQGPIVANNEFDGEEYDARKELKGWNTVSFDDSAWKTADVMKEPGGKLTAQPNPNLAVQDTVVPVNVVARSDGKFILDMGQNMVGWLGVKLKGKDNQPITFRFAEILNPDTTLYVANLRSAKVTDIYTPAADGEFSWHPSFVYHGFRYVEVSGLDYQPSTTDFAGYVVYDAMSTTGQFESSNALVNQIHKNAFWGIRSNYRGMPTDCPQRDERLGWLGDRATGASGEAYLFNNALLYNKWLQDIEDSQNEAGSISVVSPKYWEIYADDVTWPSAYFYVADMLYRQFGDDSAIRKHYPSMKRWMQHMEEVALKDGVIVNDTYGDWCMPPEEQHLIHSQDPARKTDGAILSTTVYYDLLNKMVKFAELCGQTADIPAYQKLAAEMKEAYNAKYFNRETAQYGNNTVTANILSLRLGLVPEGFEQKVFDNIVRKTEDDFGGHVSTGVLGIQHLMRGLTEYGRKDLALKIVTNETYPSWGYMINKGATTIWELWNGDTADPAMNSANHVMLLGDLLIWYYEDLAGIKCADDAQAFKKIEMAPVFPEGLNHVKASYESVYGKIESDWTRDGNRLDWRVVVPGNTTAVIRIPKAYGVSVTSHPGVHQVSNTETELVVEVGSGEYRFTSK
;
A
#
# COMPACT_ATOMS: atom_id res chain seq x y z
N MET A 1 42.44 -26.90 -4.22
CA MET A 1 43.31 -25.86 -3.67
C MET A 1 42.72 -24.51 -4.03
N LYS A 2 42.56 -23.66 -3.04
CA LYS A 2 42.04 -22.26 -3.04
C LYS A 2 40.63 -22.06 -3.61
N LYS A 3 39.64 -22.07 -2.71
CA LYS A 3 38.31 -21.50 -2.88
C LYS A 3 38.45 -19.96 -2.97
N GLN A 4 38.02 -19.38 -4.06
CA GLN A 4 37.70 -17.96 -4.14
C GLN A 4 36.22 -17.78 -3.89
N ILE A 5 35.90 -17.14 -2.79
CA ILE A 5 34.58 -16.62 -2.47
C ILE A 5 34.39 -15.35 -3.27
N ILE A 6 33.45 -15.34 -4.21
CA ILE A 6 33.03 -14.12 -4.93
C ILE A 6 31.96 -13.46 -4.05
N LEU A 7 32.35 -12.36 -3.42
CA LEU A 7 31.47 -11.42 -2.75
C LEU A 7 30.71 -10.63 -3.83
N CYS A 8 29.41 -10.78 -3.90
CA CYS A 8 28.56 -9.95 -4.73
C CYS A 8 28.48 -8.56 -4.09
N GLY A 9 29.07 -7.58 -4.75
CA GLY A 9 29.12 -6.21 -4.27
C GLY A 9 27.79 -5.50 -4.44
N MET A 10 27.25 -5.05 -3.34
CA MET A 10 26.29 -3.96 -3.29
C MET A 10 26.95 -2.70 -3.91
N CYS A 11 26.37 -2.15 -4.95
CA CYS A 11 26.67 -0.80 -5.39
C CYS A 11 26.09 0.20 -4.38
N LEU A 12 26.84 0.48 -3.31
CA LEU A 12 26.66 1.70 -2.54
C LEU A 12 27.28 2.84 -3.35
N ALA A 13 26.45 3.81 -3.72
CA ALA A 13 26.93 5.11 -4.12
C ALA A 13 27.68 5.73 -2.94
N LEU A 14 29.01 5.72 -3.00
CA LEU A 14 29.87 6.50 -2.11
C LEU A 14 29.69 7.99 -2.48
N ALA A 15 28.76 8.66 -1.81
CA ALA A 15 28.88 10.11 -1.63
C ALA A 15 30.00 10.33 -0.64
N GLY A 16 31.02 11.06 -1.09
CA GLY A 16 32.22 11.32 -0.33
C GLY A 16 31.91 11.88 1.05
N MET A 17 32.34 11.17 2.09
CA MET A 17 32.51 11.77 3.41
C MET A 17 33.69 12.75 3.37
N MET A 18 33.41 14.01 3.04
CA MET A 18 34.19 15.09 3.58
C MET A 18 33.80 15.21 5.05
N GLY A 19 34.72 14.88 5.93
CA GLY A 19 34.60 15.14 7.35
C GLY A 19 34.45 16.64 7.61
N CYS A 20 33.21 17.10 7.74
CA CYS A 20 32.92 18.32 8.47
C CYS A 20 32.76 17.94 9.94
N ASN A 21 33.63 18.45 10.78
CA ASN A 21 33.39 18.50 12.21
C ASN A 21 32.00 19.12 12.42
N PRO A 22 31.13 18.52 13.22
CA PRO A 22 29.85 19.14 13.59
C PRO A 22 30.16 20.31 14.53
N THR A 23 30.32 21.49 13.98
CA THR A 23 30.24 22.73 14.72
C THR A 23 28.80 23.22 14.62
N SER A 24 28.13 23.17 15.71
CA SER A 24 26.87 23.79 16.14
C SER A 24 25.69 22.86 16.30
N ASP A 25 25.21 22.85 17.55
CA ASP A 25 23.94 22.34 18.07
C ASP A 25 22.71 23.07 17.48
N SER A 26 22.66 23.26 16.16
CA SER A 26 21.54 23.96 15.54
C SER A 26 20.41 22.99 15.24
N VAL A 27 19.21 23.30 15.71
CA VAL A 27 17.97 22.63 15.32
C VAL A 27 17.84 22.64 13.81
N GLN A 28 17.64 21.46 13.23
CA GLN A 28 17.38 21.25 11.79
C GLN A 28 15.93 20.88 11.58
N VAL A 29 15.34 21.44 10.52
CA VAL A 29 13.99 21.10 10.06
C VAL A 29 14.16 20.35 8.74
N ASN A 30 13.61 19.15 8.65
CA ASN A 30 13.70 18.29 7.48
C ASN A 30 12.33 17.65 7.16
N HIS A 31 12.26 16.81 6.14
CA HIS A 31 11.02 16.15 5.70
C HIS A 31 9.81 17.10 5.58
N LEU A 32 10.06 18.26 4.95
CA LEU A 32 9.03 19.25 4.70
C LEU A 32 8.06 18.74 3.64
N GLN A 33 6.79 18.65 3.96
CA GLN A 33 5.76 18.04 3.12
C GLN A 33 4.51 18.90 3.03
N VAL A 34 3.83 18.78 1.89
CA VAL A 34 2.47 19.28 1.66
C VAL A 34 1.61 18.07 1.31
N GLU A 35 0.57 17.79 2.11
CA GLU A 35 -0.29 16.59 1.99
C GLU A 35 0.55 15.30 1.89
N MET A 36 1.50 15.11 2.80
CA MET A 36 2.46 13.99 2.87
C MET A 36 3.37 13.82 1.64
N LYS A 37 3.46 14.79 0.76
CA LYS A 37 4.29 14.75 -0.46
C LYS A 37 5.40 15.78 -0.42
N ASN A 38 6.54 15.45 -1.01
CA ASN A 38 7.66 16.37 -1.19
C ASN A 38 7.49 17.16 -2.49
N ASN A 39 7.40 18.50 -2.41
CA ASN A 39 7.25 19.39 -3.56
C ASN A 39 6.20 18.91 -4.60
N PRO A 40 4.97 18.58 -4.17
CA PRO A 40 3.98 17.94 -5.04
C PRO A 40 3.52 18.86 -6.15
N GLN A 41 3.21 18.24 -7.31
CA GLN A 41 2.38 18.87 -8.33
C GLN A 41 0.96 18.29 -8.23
N GLY A 42 -0.04 19.13 -8.48
CA GLY A 42 -1.41 18.65 -8.54
C GLY A 42 -2.12 18.51 -7.17
N ILE A 43 -1.96 19.46 -6.29
CA ILE A 43 -2.77 19.53 -5.05
C ILE A 43 -4.13 20.16 -5.37
N ASP A 44 -5.21 19.46 -5.09
CA ASP A 44 -6.61 19.89 -5.33
C ASP A 44 -7.38 20.22 -4.03
N VAL A 45 -6.67 20.32 -2.92
CA VAL A 45 -7.21 20.71 -1.61
C VAL A 45 -7.11 22.21 -1.43
N ALA A 46 -8.22 22.89 -1.08
CA ALA A 46 -8.27 24.34 -0.94
C ALA A 46 -7.38 24.87 0.21
N HIS A 47 -7.23 24.08 1.27
CA HIS A 47 -6.42 24.36 2.45
C HIS A 47 -5.39 23.25 2.64
N PRO A 48 -4.31 23.18 1.82
CA PRO A 48 -3.32 22.14 1.92
C PRO A 48 -2.61 22.17 3.28
N ARG A 49 -2.23 21.02 3.78
CA ARG A 49 -1.65 20.87 5.12
C ARG A 49 -0.15 20.65 5.04
N PHE A 50 0.58 21.32 5.93
CA PHE A 50 2.03 21.28 6.02
C PHE A 50 2.46 20.35 7.16
N SER A 51 3.57 19.65 6.94
CA SER A 51 4.20 18.81 7.96
C SER A 51 5.72 18.88 7.84
N TRP A 52 6.42 18.70 8.96
CA TRP A 52 7.88 18.65 9.02
C TRP A 52 8.36 17.83 10.20
N GLN A 53 9.62 17.42 10.13
CA GLN A 53 10.35 16.80 11.24
C GLN A 53 11.41 17.74 11.78
N ILE A 54 11.76 17.59 13.06
CA ILE A 54 12.85 18.33 13.68
C ILE A 54 13.91 17.38 14.24
N HIS A 55 15.15 17.79 14.12
CA HIS A 55 16.30 17.05 14.60
C HIS A 55 17.33 18.00 15.26
N ALA A 56 17.95 17.54 16.35
CA ALA A 56 19.12 18.20 16.96
C ALA A 56 20.08 17.15 17.51
N GLY A 57 21.33 17.56 17.73
CA GLY A 57 22.35 16.69 18.31
C GLY A 57 22.17 16.39 19.80
N GLN A 58 21.31 17.15 20.50
CA GLN A 58 21.05 17.00 21.93
C GLN A 58 19.72 16.28 22.17
N PRO A 59 19.63 15.45 23.21
CA PRO A 59 18.39 14.78 23.56
C PRO A 59 17.33 15.75 24.09
N ASP A 60 16.09 15.25 24.25
CA ASP A 60 14.94 16.00 24.78
C ASP A 60 14.55 17.23 23.95
N LEU A 61 14.62 17.09 22.63
CA LEU A 61 14.23 18.14 21.69
C LEU A 61 12.69 18.20 21.59
N VAL A 62 12.14 19.36 21.95
CA VAL A 62 10.70 19.64 21.89
C VAL A 62 10.47 20.94 21.15
N GLN A 63 9.58 20.93 20.18
CA GLN A 63 9.10 22.14 19.53
C GLN A 63 8.24 22.93 20.49
N THR A 64 8.47 24.23 20.61
CA THR A 64 7.68 25.16 21.43
C THR A 64 6.89 26.16 20.62
N GLY A 65 7.24 26.33 19.34
CA GLY A 65 6.55 27.20 18.42
C GLY A 65 7.02 27.03 16.99
N TYR A 66 6.27 27.63 16.07
CA TYR A 66 6.64 27.69 14.66
C TYR A 66 6.14 28.98 14.01
N ARG A 67 6.68 29.29 12.83
CA ARG A 67 6.16 30.31 11.91
C ARG A 67 6.27 29.80 10.48
N ILE A 68 5.14 29.79 9.75
CA ILE A 68 5.06 29.41 8.35
C ILE A 68 4.90 30.66 7.51
N GLN A 69 5.56 30.73 6.38
CA GLN A 69 5.35 31.74 5.36
C GLN A 69 5.09 31.10 4.01
N VAL A 70 4.15 31.66 3.26
CA VAL A 70 3.76 31.23 1.91
C VAL A 70 3.73 32.44 0.98
N ALA A 71 4.26 32.28 -0.24
CA ALA A 71 4.25 33.31 -1.30
C ALA A 71 4.02 32.67 -2.68
N ALA A 72 3.65 33.49 -3.67
CA ALA A 72 3.53 33.08 -5.06
C ALA A 72 4.87 32.96 -5.80
N SER A 73 5.98 33.47 -5.21
CA SER A 73 7.32 33.31 -5.76
C SER A 73 8.36 33.05 -4.68
N ALA A 74 9.43 32.31 -5.04
CA ALA A 74 10.52 32.04 -4.12
C ALA A 74 11.26 33.33 -3.71
N ASP A 75 11.32 34.33 -4.56
CA ASP A 75 12.02 35.60 -4.28
C ASP A 75 11.23 36.47 -3.30
N ASP A 76 9.90 36.55 -3.45
CA ASP A 76 9.04 37.24 -2.49
C ASP A 76 9.12 36.57 -1.12
N LEU A 77 9.10 35.22 -1.10
CA LEU A 77 9.22 34.45 0.12
C LEU A 77 10.56 34.70 0.84
N LYS A 78 11.69 34.70 0.11
CA LYS A 78 13.01 34.97 0.67
C LYS A 78 13.11 36.40 1.20
N ALA A 79 12.50 37.34 0.48
CA ALA A 79 12.47 38.76 0.86
C ALA A 79 11.48 39.06 2.00
N GLY A 80 10.55 38.12 2.31
CA GLY A 80 9.48 38.31 3.28
C GLY A 80 8.47 39.39 2.83
N LYS A 81 8.19 39.45 1.53
CA LYS A 81 7.28 40.43 0.90
C LYS A 81 6.20 39.71 0.12
N ASN A 82 5.09 40.39 -0.11
CA ASN A 82 3.96 39.88 -0.89
C ASN A 82 3.57 38.46 -0.44
N LEU A 83 3.56 38.24 0.87
CA LEU A 83 3.21 36.94 1.44
C LEU A 83 1.70 36.75 1.30
N LEU A 84 1.31 35.57 0.82
CA LEU A 84 -0.09 35.11 0.78
C LEU A 84 -0.54 34.61 2.15
N TRP A 85 0.43 34.17 2.96
CA TRP A 85 0.21 33.76 4.33
C TRP A 85 1.47 33.94 5.17
N ASP A 86 1.29 34.43 6.35
CA ASP A 86 2.27 34.45 7.43
C ASP A 86 1.53 34.07 8.71
N SER A 87 1.77 32.87 9.22
CA SER A 87 1.09 32.40 10.44
C SER A 87 1.40 33.25 11.67
N GLY A 88 2.39 34.14 11.59
CA GLY A 88 2.99 34.74 12.78
C GLY A 88 3.70 33.67 13.64
N ASP A 89 4.15 34.08 14.83
CA ASP A 89 4.78 33.15 15.77
C ASP A 89 3.71 32.40 16.54
N VAL A 90 3.48 31.13 16.19
CA VAL A 90 2.49 30.24 16.81
C VAL A 90 3.15 29.42 17.91
N LYS A 91 2.65 29.52 19.14
CA LYS A 91 3.11 28.67 20.25
C LYS A 91 2.42 27.32 20.22
N SER A 92 3.11 26.31 19.69
CA SER A 92 2.58 24.95 19.54
C SER A 92 3.72 23.96 19.31
N ASP A 93 3.56 22.76 19.83
CA ASP A 93 4.41 21.61 19.54
C ASP A 93 3.93 20.79 18.33
N GLN A 94 2.85 21.22 17.66
CA GLN A 94 2.34 20.58 16.47
C GLN A 94 3.28 20.81 15.27
N SER A 95 3.67 19.74 14.59
CA SER A 95 4.50 19.77 13.38
C SER A 95 3.91 18.97 12.23
N LEU A 96 2.68 18.48 12.39
CA LEU A 96 1.95 17.67 11.43
C LEU A 96 0.60 18.31 11.11
N TRP A 97 0.21 18.25 9.84
CA TRP A 97 -1.13 18.59 9.37
C TRP A 97 -1.57 20.03 9.67
N ILE A 98 -0.64 21.00 9.62
CA ILE A 98 -0.94 22.43 9.81
C ILE A 98 -1.63 22.94 8.52
N ALA A 99 -2.91 23.30 8.64
CA ALA A 99 -3.67 23.78 7.50
C ALA A 99 -3.20 25.17 7.05
N TYR A 100 -3.18 25.38 5.74
CA TYR A 100 -3.03 26.70 5.14
C TYR A 100 -4.26 27.58 5.45
N GLU A 101 -4.04 28.75 6.02
CA GLU A 101 -5.07 29.72 6.41
C GLU A 101 -4.88 31.09 5.75
N GLY A 102 -4.16 31.15 4.64
CA GLY A 102 -3.88 32.38 3.90
C GLY A 102 -4.94 32.74 2.86
N GLU A 103 -4.53 33.56 1.89
CA GLU A 103 -5.38 33.96 0.78
C GLU A 103 -5.82 32.76 -0.06
N GLN A 104 -6.98 32.87 -0.74
CA GLN A 104 -7.50 31.81 -1.61
C GLN A 104 -6.49 31.40 -2.69
N LEU A 105 -6.14 30.13 -2.72
CA LEU A 105 -5.25 29.55 -3.71
C LEU A 105 -5.94 29.43 -5.06
N GLN A 106 -5.19 29.69 -6.14
CA GLN A 106 -5.68 29.65 -7.51
C GLN A 106 -5.30 28.33 -8.19
N ALA A 107 -6.20 27.79 -9.00
CA ALA A 107 -5.94 26.61 -9.83
C ALA A 107 -4.69 26.79 -10.69
N LYS A 108 -3.92 25.70 -10.87
CA LYS A 108 -2.77 25.62 -11.79
C LYS A 108 -1.56 26.50 -11.42
N LYS A 109 -1.57 27.19 -10.29
CA LYS A 109 -0.49 28.06 -9.84
C LYS A 109 0.49 27.35 -8.93
N PRO A 110 1.80 27.66 -9.02
CA PRO A 110 2.79 27.23 -8.05
C PRO A 110 2.76 28.13 -6.82
N TYR A 111 3.13 27.57 -5.68
CA TYR A 111 3.29 28.26 -4.41
C TYR A 111 4.57 27.80 -3.74
N PHE A 112 5.14 28.66 -2.89
CA PHE A 112 6.40 28.45 -2.19
C PHE A 112 6.19 28.68 -0.72
N TRP A 113 6.82 27.84 0.10
CA TRP A 113 6.70 27.94 1.55
C TRP A 113 7.98 27.63 2.27
N ARG A 114 8.08 28.09 3.50
CA ARG A 114 9.14 27.78 4.44
C ARG A 114 8.60 27.81 5.86
N VAL A 115 9.29 27.15 6.78
CA VAL A 115 8.96 27.14 8.20
C VAL A 115 10.19 27.50 9.03
N LYS A 116 9.96 28.20 10.11
CA LYS A 116 10.94 28.41 11.19
C LYS A 116 10.37 27.80 12.45
N VAL A 117 11.19 27.07 13.21
CA VAL A 117 10.77 26.34 14.41
C VAL A 117 11.51 26.89 15.62
N ASP A 118 10.79 27.14 16.69
CA ASP A 118 11.33 27.42 18.02
C ASP A 118 11.24 26.14 18.85
N THR A 119 12.26 25.88 19.66
CA THR A 119 12.35 24.69 20.50
C THR A 119 12.81 25.05 21.90
N ASN A 120 12.72 24.08 22.83
CA ASN A 120 13.30 24.20 24.16
C ASN A 120 14.84 24.37 24.14
N GLN A 121 15.48 24.11 22.99
CA GLN A 121 16.95 24.24 22.80
C GLN A 121 17.34 25.50 21.99
N GLY A 122 16.37 26.38 21.72
CA GLY A 122 16.56 27.64 20.98
C GLY A 122 15.74 27.71 19.69
N SER A 123 15.82 28.86 19.03
CA SER A 123 15.14 29.11 17.77
C SER A 123 15.97 28.60 16.58
N GLY A 124 15.33 27.83 15.70
CA GLY A 124 15.91 27.41 14.43
C GLY A 124 16.03 28.58 13.42
N LYS A 125 16.71 28.29 12.31
CA LYS A 125 16.69 29.12 11.09
C LYS A 125 15.47 28.79 10.27
N TRP A 126 15.13 29.64 9.30
CA TRP A 126 14.18 29.27 8.26
C TRP A 126 14.66 28.00 7.54
N SER A 127 13.73 27.09 7.29
CA SER A 127 13.97 25.94 6.41
C SER A 127 14.34 26.37 5.00
N ASP A 128 14.81 25.42 4.19
CA ASP A 128 14.87 25.58 2.75
C ASP A 128 13.47 25.83 2.19
N VAL A 129 13.41 26.62 1.11
CA VAL A 129 12.16 26.90 0.39
C VAL A 129 11.68 25.63 -0.28
N GLN A 130 10.44 25.26 0.00
CA GLN A 130 9.71 24.18 -0.65
C GLN A 130 8.63 24.74 -1.55
N THR A 131 8.12 23.91 -2.47
CA THR A 131 7.10 24.32 -3.43
C THR A 131 5.96 23.30 -3.52
N TRP A 132 4.81 23.75 -3.99
CA TRP A 132 3.76 22.87 -4.51
C TRP A 132 3.04 23.53 -5.66
N GLY A 133 2.43 22.70 -6.53
CA GLY A 133 1.59 23.16 -7.62
C GLY A 133 0.13 22.80 -7.33
N MET A 134 -0.77 23.76 -7.50
CA MET A 134 -2.21 23.47 -7.45
C MET A 134 -2.66 22.76 -8.72
N ALA A 135 -3.63 21.87 -8.55
CA ALA A 135 -4.33 21.17 -9.61
C ALA A 135 -5.40 22.03 -10.29
N MET A 136 -6.17 21.43 -11.19
CA MET A 136 -7.46 21.96 -11.64
C MET A 136 -8.43 21.91 -10.45
N LEU A 137 -9.01 23.05 -10.09
CA LEU A 137 -9.93 23.14 -8.94
C LEU A 137 -11.40 23.08 -9.36
N ASP A 138 -11.68 23.36 -10.63
CA ASP A 138 -13.01 23.36 -11.22
C ASP A 138 -13.01 22.59 -12.55
N ALA A 139 -14.13 21.96 -12.89
CA ALA A 139 -14.29 21.29 -14.19
C ALA A 139 -14.10 22.23 -15.39
N ASN A 140 -14.42 23.52 -15.23
CA ASN A 140 -14.23 24.52 -16.27
C ASN A 140 -12.76 24.92 -16.51
N ASP A 141 -11.85 24.50 -15.65
CA ASP A 141 -10.40 24.67 -15.87
C ASP A 141 -9.89 23.82 -17.04
N TRP A 142 -10.57 22.72 -17.33
CA TRP A 142 -10.31 21.87 -18.48
C TRP A 142 -10.84 22.48 -19.77
N LYS A 143 -10.01 22.52 -20.81
CA LYS A 143 -10.35 22.98 -22.17
C LYS A 143 -10.25 21.86 -23.20
N GLY A 144 -9.59 20.77 -22.86
CA GLY A 144 -9.47 19.57 -23.69
C GLY A 144 -10.78 18.78 -23.78
N GLN A 145 -10.86 17.92 -24.78
CA GLN A 145 -11.90 16.91 -24.97
C GLN A 145 -11.32 15.53 -24.76
N TRP A 146 -12.14 14.57 -24.36
CA TRP A 146 -11.76 13.16 -24.42
C TRP A 146 -11.63 12.73 -25.86
N ILE A 147 -10.45 12.24 -26.23
CA ILE A 147 -10.12 11.80 -27.58
C ILE A 147 -9.55 10.38 -27.59
N GLY A 148 -9.66 9.70 -28.74
CA GLY A 148 -9.14 8.36 -28.91
C GLY A 148 -9.40 7.83 -30.31
N GLU A 149 -9.44 6.51 -30.44
CA GLU A 149 -9.92 5.82 -31.62
C GLU A 149 -11.23 5.12 -31.27
N ASN A 150 -12.34 5.70 -31.74
CA ASN A 150 -13.69 5.19 -31.45
C ASN A 150 -14.09 4.06 -32.42
N ALA A 151 -13.15 3.17 -32.71
CA ALA A 151 -13.37 2.04 -33.59
C ALA A 151 -12.47 0.87 -33.21
N LEU A 152 -12.95 -0.33 -33.46
CA LEU A 152 -12.18 -1.57 -33.42
C LEU A 152 -11.49 -1.76 -34.78
N SER A 153 -10.24 -1.32 -34.88
CA SER A 153 -9.56 -1.13 -36.16
C SER A 153 -8.74 -2.35 -36.59
N ASN A 154 -8.51 -3.32 -35.70
CA ASN A 154 -7.69 -4.48 -35.98
C ASN A 154 -8.54 -5.76 -36.10
N PRO A 155 -8.16 -6.72 -36.97
CA PRO A 155 -8.84 -8.01 -37.03
C PRO A 155 -8.84 -8.73 -35.68
N GLY A 156 -10.00 -9.22 -35.25
CA GLY A 156 -10.16 -9.94 -34.00
C GLY A 156 -10.48 -9.07 -32.78
N GLU A 157 -10.36 -7.74 -32.87
CA GLU A 157 -10.85 -6.85 -31.83
C GLU A 157 -12.39 -6.91 -31.73
N LYS A 158 -12.90 -6.97 -30.49
CA LYS A 158 -14.33 -6.97 -30.18
C LYS A 158 -14.60 -5.97 -29.08
N ASP A 159 -15.79 -5.43 -29.03
CA ASP A 159 -16.26 -4.53 -27.98
C ASP A 159 -16.73 -5.31 -26.73
N GLN A 160 -15.86 -6.19 -26.24
CA GLN A 160 -16.16 -7.05 -25.09
C GLN A 160 -14.91 -7.27 -24.24
N GLY A 161 -15.07 -7.40 -22.95
CA GLY A 161 -14.00 -7.50 -21.96
C GLY A 161 -12.98 -8.63 -22.13
N GLU A 162 -13.28 -9.65 -22.94
CA GLU A 162 -12.35 -10.75 -23.23
C GLU A 162 -11.35 -10.45 -24.34
N THR A 163 -11.48 -9.34 -25.02
CA THR A 163 -10.63 -8.96 -26.14
C THR A 163 -9.42 -8.17 -25.66
N ARG A 164 -8.27 -8.44 -26.25
CA ARG A 164 -7.05 -7.65 -26.09
C ARG A 164 -6.92 -6.69 -27.26
N LEU A 165 -7.05 -5.38 -27.00
CA LEU A 165 -6.88 -4.38 -28.05
C LEU A 165 -5.40 -4.09 -28.28
N ALA A 166 -5.04 -3.69 -29.49
CA ALA A 166 -3.77 -3.05 -29.76
C ALA A 166 -3.65 -1.72 -28.99
N ALA A 167 -2.45 -1.31 -28.65
CA ALA A 167 -2.25 0.01 -28.02
C ALA A 167 -2.59 1.14 -29.00
N ARG A 168 -3.11 2.25 -28.48
CA ARG A 168 -3.43 3.45 -29.27
C ARG A 168 -2.32 4.47 -29.11
N TYR A 169 -1.69 4.85 -30.22
CA TYR A 169 -0.64 5.86 -30.28
C TYR A 169 -1.25 7.18 -30.71
N LEU A 170 -1.13 8.21 -29.88
CA LEU A 170 -1.64 9.57 -30.15
C LEU A 170 -0.47 10.54 -30.20
N ARG A 171 -0.55 11.54 -31.07
CA ARG A 171 0.48 12.59 -31.15
C ARG A 171 -0.06 13.95 -31.55
N LYS A 172 0.60 14.98 -31.04
CA LYS A 172 0.27 16.39 -31.32
C LYS A 172 1.54 17.21 -31.45
N PRO A 173 1.89 17.67 -32.65
CA PRO A 173 2.90 18.71 -32.84
C PRO A 173 2.35 20.07 -32.39
N PHE A 174 3.19 20.92 -31.80
CA PHE A 174 2.84 22.27 -31.36
C PHE A 174 4.05 23.20 -31.36
N GLN A 175 3.80 24.53 -31.33
CA GLN A 175 4.86 25.53 -31.36
C GLN A 175 5.04 26.17 -29.99
N VAL A 176 6.27 26.38 -29.58
CA VAL A 176 6.68 27.23 -28.44
C VAL A 176 7.36 28.46 -28.98
N SER A 177 6.69 29.62 -28.90
CA SER A 177 7.09 30.84 -29.63
C SER A 177 8.08 31.71 -28.85
N LYS A 178 8.16 31.56 -27.52
CA LYS A 178 8.94 32.43 -26.63
C LYS A 178 9.72 31.63 -25.60
N GLU A 179 10.46 32.32 -24.76
CA GLU A 179 11.19 31.70 -23.65
C GLU A 179 10.20 31.22 -22.58
N VAL A 180 10.26 29.92 -22.27
CA VAL A 180 9.37 29.26 -21.29
C VAL A 180 9.81 29.59 -19.88
N LYS A 181 8.89 30.08 -19.06
CA LYS A 181 9.07 30.27 -17.62
C LYS A 181 8.66 29.01 -16.86
N ARG A 182 7.53 28.40 -17.25
CA ARG A 182 6.97 27.20 -16.63
C ARG A 182 6.04 26.49 -17.61
N ALA A 183 6.09 25.14 -17.59
CA ALA A 183 5.15 24.33 -18.36
C ALA A 183 4.67 23.13 -17.54
N VAL A 184 3.34 22.92 -17.50
CA VAL A 184 2.71 21.84 -16.72
C VAL A 184 1.73 21.09 -17.57
N LEU A 185 1.88 19.77 -17.59
CA LEU A 185 0.96 18.85 -18.25
C LEU A 185 -0.02 18.25 -17.23
N TYR A 186 -1.30 18.42 -17.48
CA TYR A 186 -2.42 17.75 -16.81
C TYR A 186 -2.95 16.67 -17.74
N ILE A 187 -2.94 15.41 -17.30
CA ILE A 187 -3.23 14.28 -18.20
C ILE A 187 -3.93 13.12 -17.52
N SER A 188 -4.95 12.59 -18.20
CA SER A 188 -5.61 11.33 -17.87
C SER A 188 -5.67 10.45 -19.10
N GLY A 189 -4.95 9.35 -19.11
CA GLY A 189 -5.00 8.33 -20.16
C GLY A 189 -5.73 7.09 -19.65
N LEU A 190 -7.00 6.97 -19.98
CA LEU A 190 -7.84 5.85 -19.56
C LEU A 190 -7.56 4.59 -20.40
N GLY A 191 -7.50 3.57 -19.70
CA GLY A 191 -6.88 2.37 -19.42
C GLY A 191 -5.57 2.51 -18.67
N SER A 192 -4.47 2.69 -19.36
CA SER A 192 -3.13 3.01 -18.85
C SER A 192 -2.41 3.83 -19.90
N SER A 193 -1.52 4.73 -19.48
CA SER A 193 -0.83 5.58 -20.46
C SER A 193 0.66 5.73 -20.19
N GLU A 194 1.41 5.93 -21.26
CA GLU A 194 2.77 6.43 -21.25
C GLU A 194 2.84 7.71 -22.09
N SER A 195 3.45 8.76 -21.54
CA SER A 195 3.51 10.07 -22.17
C SER A 195 4.95 10.46 -22.50
N TYR A 196 5.13 11.09 -23.66
CA TYR A 196 6.43 11.46 -24.23
C TYR A 196 6.41 12.91 -24.69
N LEU A 197 7.50 13.64 -24.45
CA LEU A 197 7.70 14.97 -24.97
C LEU A 197 9.04 15.03 -25.71
N ASN A 198 8.99 15.39 -27.01
CA ASN A 198 10.20 15.46 -27.88
C ASN A 198 11.05 14.17 -27.88
N GLY A 199 10.40 13.00 -27.93
CA GLY A 199 11.05 11.68 -27.93
C GLY A 199 11.45 11.15 -26.57
N LYS A 200 11.30 11.91 -25.50
CA LYS A 200 11.65 11.52 -24.12
C LYS A 200 10.40 11.21 -23.30
N ARG A 201 10.43 10.12 -22.56
CA ARG A 201 9.38 9.79 -21.60
C ARG A 201 9.27 10.85 -20.50
N ILE A 202 8.06 11.32 -20.20
CA ILE A 202 7.81 12.41 -19.24
C ILE A 202 8.06 11.97 -17.81
N SER A 203 7.69 10.75 -17.47
CA SER A 203 7.79 10.20 -16.12
C SER A 203 8.27 8.76 -16.13
N LYS A 204 8.77 8.27 -14.98
CA LYS A 204 9.04 6.85 -14.74
C LYS A 204 7.78 6.08 -14.32
N ASP A 205 6.66 6.76 -14.17
CA ASP A 205 5.39 6.17 -13.81
C ASP A 205 4.95 5.12 -14.82
N VAL A 206 4.35 4.06 -14.33
CA VAL A 206 3.76 3.01 -15.14
C VAL A 206 2.30 2.83 -14.75
N PHE A 207 1.46 2.37 -15.68
CA PHE A 207 0.03 2.20 -15.48
C PHE A 207 -0.72 3.46 -15.00
N ALA A 208 -0.23 4.64 -15.35
CA ALA A 208 -0.86 5.91 -14.97
C ALA A 208 -2.07 6.25 -15.86
N PRO A 209 -3.11 6.87 -15.28
CA PRO A 209 -3.37 7.09 -13.86
C PRO A 209 -3.84 5.84 -13.13
N MET A 210 -3.91 5.90 -11.79
CA MET A 210 -4.39 4.78 -10.99
C MET A 210 -5.86 4.46 -11.27
N PRO A 211 -6.24 3.17 -11.18
CA PRO A 211 -7.61 2.74 -11.43
C PRO A 211 -8.57 3.27 -10.35
N SER A 212 -9.82 3.49 -10.75
CA SER A 212 -10.91 3.98 -9.91
C SER A 212 -12.25 3.44 -10.41
N LEU A 213 -13.34 3.74 -9.72
CA LEU A 213 -14.67 3.58 -10.29
C LEU A 213 -14.93 4.73 -11.27
N TYR A 214 -14.63 4.53 -12.55
CA TYR A 214 -14.57 5.57 -13.57
C TYR A 214 -15.88 6.35 -13.79
N THR A 215 -17.01 5.77 -13.41
CA THR A 215 -18.31 6.45 -13.43
C THR A 215 -18.52 7.40 -12.23
N SER A 216 -17.75 7.24 -11.16
CA SER A 216 -17.80 8.09 -9.98
C SER A 216 -16.60 9.05 -9.92
N ARG A 217 -15.41 8.58 -10.32
CA ARG A 217 -14.16 9.33 -10.24
C ARG A 217 -13.19 8.95 -11.34
N VAL A 218 -12.50 9.95 -11.88
CA VAL A 218 -11.44 9.78 -12.88
C VAL A 218 -10.22 10.54 -12.40
N TYR A 219 -9.13 9.81 -12.17
CA TYR A 219 -7.87 10.43 -11.78
C TYR A 219 -7.09 10.97 -12.97
N TYR A 220 -6.39 12.08 -12.75
CA TYR A 220 -5.41 12.63 -13.67
C TYR A 220 -4.09 12.92 -12.96
N ASN A 221 -3.00 12.86 -13.70
CA ASN A 221 -1.67 13.18 -13.22
C ASN A 221 -1.27 14.60 -13.62
N VAL A 222 -0.34 15.19 -12.88
CA VAL A 222 0.20 16.52 -13.13
C VAL A 222 1.72 16.44 -13.15
N TYR A 223 2.31 16.84 -14.27
CA TYR A 223 3.75 16.79 -14.49
C TYR A 223 4.31 18.17 -14.84
N ASP A 224 5.36 18.60 -14.14
CA ASP A 224 6.19 19.73 -14.57
C ASP A 224 7.08 19.26 -15.74
N VAL A 225 6.88 19.86 -16.90
CA VAL A 225 7.62 19.55 -18.14
C VAL A 225 8.44 20.75 -18.66
N THR A 226 8.68 21.74 -17.80
CA THR A 226 9.37 22.98 -18.14
C THR A 226 10.68 22.74 -18.88
N ASP A 227 11.55 21.88 -18.32
CA ASP A 227 12.86 21.58 -18.87
C ASP A 227 12.85 20.64 -20.09
N MET A 228 11.67 20.14 -20.48
CA MET A 228 11.53 19.23 -21.62
C MET A 228 11.11 19.95 -22.91
N LEU A 229 10.64 21.21 -22.80
CA LEU A 229 10.27 22.02 -23.94
C LEU A 229 11.49 22.69 -24.60
N GLN A 230 11.40 22.87 -25.91
CA GLN A 230 12.36 23.62 -26.70
C GLN A 230 11.68 24.76 -27.45
N GLN A 231 12.40 25.83 -27.75
CA GLN A 231 11.87 26.87 -28.62
C GLN A 231 11.65 26.32 -30.03
N GLY A 232 10.51 26.67 -30.65
CA GLY A 232 10.09 26.17 -31.95
C GLY A 232 9.17 24.98 -31.85
N GLU A 233 9.32 24.03 -32.74
CA GLU A 233 8.45 22.85 -32.82
C GLU A 233 8.72 21.86 -31.67
N ASN A 234 7.65 21.39 -31.08
CA ASN A 234 7.62 20.36 -30.04
C ASN A 234 6.56 19.31 -30.42
N LEU A 235 6.69 18.12 -29.80
CA LEU A 235 5.71 17.04 -29.97
C LEU A 235 5.35 16.44 -28.61
N LEU A 236 4.04 16.37 -28.32
CA LEU A 236 3.47 15.58 -27.25
C LEU A 236 2.95 14.26 -27.84
N GLY A 237 3.47 13.14 -27.34
CA GLY A 237 3.05 11.80 -27.76
C GLY A 237 2.51 11.02 -26.55
N VAL A 238 1.47 10.20 -26.76
CA VAL A 238 0.87 9.36 -25.72
C VAL A 238 0.56 7.98 -26.31
N VAL A 239 0.89 6.92 -25.56
CA VAL A 239 0.44 5.56 -25.86
C VAL A 239 -0.57 5.14 -24.81
N LEU A 240 -1.69 4.58 -25.24
CA LEU A 240 -2.74 4.05 -24.37
C LEU A 240 -2.81 2.54 -24.46
N GLY A 241 -2.71 1.88 -23.31
CA GLY A 241 -3.04 0.47 -23.13
C GLY A 241 -4.49 0.28 -22.66
N ASN A 242 -4.92 -0.98 -22.56
CA ASN A 242 -6.29 -1.30 -22.17
C ASN A 242 -6.58 -1.00 -20.70
N GLY A 243 -5.68 -1.38 -19.78
CA GLY A 243 -5.87 -1.26 -18.36
C GLY A 243 -7.21 -1.81 -17.88
N ARG A 244 -7.67 -1.29 -16.74
CA ARG A 244 -8.99 -1.67 -16.18
C ARG A 244 -10.16 -0.85 -16.71
N TYR A 245 -9.91 0.13 -17.54
CA TYR A 245 -10.96 0.93 -18.16
C TYR A 245 -11.69 0.17 -19.28
N PHE A 246 -10.94 -0.52 -20.11
CA PHE A 246 -11.51 -1.33 -21.19
C PHE A 246 -11.85 -2.75 -20.72
N SER A 247 -10.93 -3.44 -20.08
CA SER A 247 -11.06 -4.88 -19.92
C SER A 247 -10.81 -5.33 -18.48
N MET A 248 -11.89 -5.75 -17.83
CA MET A 248 -11.85 -6.66 -16.70
C MET A 248 -12.15 -8.06 -17.22
N ARG A 249 -11.18 -8.95 -17.18
CA ARG A 249 -11.16 -10.25 -17.86
C ARG A 249 -12.28 -11.21 -17.39
N VAL A 250 -12.70 -11.09 -16.14
CA VAL A 250 -13.70 -11.99 -15.56
C VAL A 250 -15.13 -11.57 -15.95
N PRO A 251 -15.98 -12.51 -16.41
CA PRO A 251 -17.37 -12.24 -16.71
C PRO A 251 -18.10 -11.60 -15.50
N GLY A 252 -18.89 -10.56 -15.79
CA GLY A 252 -19.62 -9.81 -14.73
C GLY A 252 -18.85 -8.65 -14.11
N MET A 253 -17.57 -8.48 -14.40
CA MET A 253 -16.84 -7.29 -14.01
C MET A 253 -17.12 -6.12 -14.94
N LEU A 254 -17.04 -4.90 -14.43
CA LEU A 254 -17.39 -3.69 -15.18
C LEU A 254 -16.38 -3.42 -16.29
N THR A 255 -16.89 -3.16 -17.49
CA THR A 255 -16.14 -2.56 -18.61
C THR A 255 -16.69 -1.17 -18.85
N THR A 256 -15.83 -0.13 -18.86
CA THR A 256 -16.29 1.25 -18.93
C THR A 256 -16.29 1.79 -20.35
N GLY A 257 -15.21 1.60 -21.10
CA GLY A 257 -15.12 2.09 -22.47
C GLY A 257 -13.79 1.82 -23.16
N LEU A 258 -13.65 2.29 -24.40
CA LEU A 258 -12.41 2.21 -25.17
C LEU A 258 -11.35 3.16 -24.59
N PRO A 259 -10.05 2.81 -24.66
CA PRO A 259 -8.97 3.67 -24.17
C PRO A 259 -9.07 5.10 -24.74
N SER A 260 -9.01 6.10 -23.88
CA SER A 260 -9.19 7.50 -24.25
C SER A 260 -8.27 8.43 -23.47
N LEU A 261 -7.98 9.60 -24.05
CA LEU A 261 -7.05 10.60 -23.55
C LEU A 261 -7.76 11.93 -23.29
N LEU A 262 -7.51 12.50 -22.11
CA LEU A 262 -7.74 13.91 -21.82
C LEU A 262 -6.40 14.53 -21.43
N ALA A 263 -5.95 15.56 -22.13
CA ALA A 263 -4.68 16.22 -21.86
C ALA A 263 -4.79 17.74 -22.04
N GLN A 264 -4.08 18.47 -21.20
CA GLN A 264 -3.93 19.92 -21.27
C GLN A 264 -2.53 20.30 -20.80
N LEU A 265 -1.73 20.86 -21.68
CA LEU A 265 -0.43 21.45 -21.39
C LEU A 265 -0.56 22.96 -21.31
N GLU A 266 -0.21 23.53 -20.16
CA GLU A 266 -0.14 24.95 -19.90
C GLU A 266 1.31 25.41 -20.04
N VAL A 267 1.57 26.41 -20.87
CA VAL A 267 2.90 27.00 -21.08
C VAL A 267 2.87 28.47 -20.70
N GLU A 268 3.57 28.83 -19.61
CA GLU A 268 3.76 30.20 -19.17
C GLU A 268 5.11 30.71 -19.68
N TYR A 269 5.11 31.85 -20.35
CA TYR A 269 6.31 32.50 -20.87
C TYR A 269 6.89 33.53 -19.90
N THR A 270 8.15 33.88 -20.08
CA THR A 270 8.86 34.87 -19.23
C THR A 270 8.24 36.27 -19.32
N ASP A 271 7.54 36.58 -20.40
CA ASP A 271 6.78 37.84 -20.56
C ASP A 271 5.39 37.83 -19.92
N GLY A 272 5.01 36.75 -19.26
CA GLY A 272 3.74 36.57 -18.59
C GLY A 272 2.60 36.12 -19.50
N SER A 273 2.81 35.96 -20.81
CA SER A 273 1.78 35.40 -21.71
C SER A 273 1.69 33.86 -21.53
N MET A 274 0.56 33.30 -21.97
CA MET A 274 0.23 31.88 -21.80
C MET A 274 -0.15 31.25 -23.13
N ASP A 275 0.31 30.05 -23.38
CA ASP A 275 -0.19 29.18 -24.44
C ASP A 275 -0.76 27.88 -23.83
N GLN A 276 -1.67 27.24 -24.54
CA GLN A 276 -2.28 25.96 -24.17
C GLN A 276 -2.25 24.98 -25.34
N VAL A 277 -1.91 23.75 -25.04
CA VAL A 277 -2.07 22.60 -25.96
C VAL A 277 -3.04 21.63 -25.32
N VAL A 278 -4.18 21.40 -25.98
CA VAL A 278 -5.26 20.57 -25.44
C VAL A 278 -5.51 19.34 -26.32
N SER A 279 -6.10 18.31 -25.73
CA SER A 279 -6.63 17.17 -26.50
C SER A 279 -7.89 17.59 -27.25
N ASP A 280 -7.84 17.44 -28.57
CA ASP A 280 -8.92 17.74 -29.50
C ASP A 280 -8.77 16.90 -30.79
N THR A 281 -9.69 17.08 -31.74
CA THR A 281 -9.68 16.34 -33.02
C THR A 281 -8.51 16.70 -33.95
N SER A 282 -7.65 17.65 -33.62
CA SER A 282 -6.44 17.94 -34.38
C SER A 282 -5.27 16.98 -34.02
N TRP A 283 -5.42 16.17 -32.99
CA TRP A 283 -4.46 15.10 -32.72
C TRP A 283 -4.54 14.01 -33.77
N LYS A 284 -3.43 13.30 -33.97
CA LYS A 284 -3.36 12.11 -34.79
C LYS A 284 -3.37 10.86 -33.93
N VAL A 285 -4.03 9.79 -34.42
CA VAL A 285 -4.12 8.49 -33.72
C VAL A 285 -3.91 7.33 -34.67
N THR A 286 -3.28 6.27 -34.16
CA THR A 286 -3.18 4.97 -34.85
C THR A 286 -3.13 3.82 -33.82
N SER A 287 -3.70 2.67 -34.23
CA SER A 287 -3.57 1.37 -33.56
C SER A 287 -2.66 0.38 -34.32
N GLN A 288 -1.96 0.89 -35.34
CA GLN A 288 -1.06 0.07 -36.17
C GLN A 288 0.39 0.03 -35.65
N GLY A 289 0.58 0.21 -34.36
CA GLY A 289 1.89 0.17 -33.69
C GLY A 289 2.34 -1.25 -33.29
N PRO A 290 3.51 -1.37 -32.67
CA PRO A 290 4.11 -2.65 -32.32
C PRO A 290 3.36 -3.42 -31.23
N ILE A 291 2.68 -2.77 -30.28
CA ILE A 291 1.86 -3.45 -29.27
C ILE A 291 0.52 -3.82 -29.93
N VAL A 292 0.46 -5.04 -30.46
CA VAL A 292 -0.68 -5.51 -31.27
C VAL A 292 -1.81 -6.06 -30.42
N ALA A 293 -1.54 -6.41 -29.15
CA ALA A 293 -2.55 -6.80 -28.18
C ALA A 293 -2.00 -6.59 -26.76
N ASN A 294 -2.81 -6.09 -25.85
CA ASN A 294 -2.44 -6.02 -24.44
C ASN A 294 -3.67 -6.19 -23.54
N ASN A 295 -3.45 -6.81 -22.40
CA ASN A 295 -4.43 -6.94 -21.33
C ASN A 295 -3.69 -7.26 -20.05
N GLU A 296 -4.04 -6.60 -18.95
CA GLU A 296 -3.37 -6.74 -17.66
C GLU A 296 -3.30 -8.21 -17.16
N PHE A 297 -4.31 -9.04 -17.52
CA PHE A 297 -4.42 -10.41 -17.05
C PHE A 297 -3.80 -11.42 -18.03
N ASP A 298 -3.93 -11.14 -19.34
CA ASP A 298 -3.56 -12.09 -20.40
C ASP A 298 -2.13 -11.92 -20.92
N GLY A 299 -1.59 -10.69 -20.83
CA GLY A 299 -0.27 -10.38 -21.33
C GLY A 299 -0.26 -9.43 -22.52
N GLU A 300 0.94 -9.15 -23.03
CA GLU A 300 1.21 -8.25 -24.15
C GLU A 300 1.81 -9.00 -25.35
N GLU A 301 1.34 -8.68 -26.56
CA GLU A 301 1.94 -9.13 -27.81
C GLU A 301 2.60 -7.94 -28.52
N TYR A 302 3.90 -8.04 -28.72
CA TYR A 302 4.72 -7.01 -29.37
C TYR A 302 5.28 -7.54 -30.68
N ASP A 303 5.01 -6.84 -31.77
CA ASP A 303 5.52 -7.12 -33.12
C ASP A 303 6.51 -6.02 -33.54
N ALA A 304 7.81 -6.29 -33.40
CA ALA A 304 8.86 -5.32 -33.72
C ALA A 304 8.89 -4.89 -35.20
N ARG A 305 8.28 -5.65 -36.09
CA ARG A 305 8.14 -5.27 -37.51
C ARG A 305 7.23 -4.08 -37.72
N LYS A 306 6.38 -3.78 -36.72
CA LYS A 306 5.44 -2.64 -36.70
C LYS A 306 5.95 -1.45 -35.93
N GLU A 307 7.25 -1.43 -35.57
CA GLU A 307 7.81 -0.30 -34.83
C GLU A 307 7.65 1.01 -35.59
N LEU A 308 7.12 2.00 -34.89
CA LEU A 308 6.89 3.35 -35.39
C LEU A 308 8.09 4.23 -35.00
N LYS A 309 9.27 3.98 -35.60
CA LYS A 309 10.53 4.65 -35.21
C LYS A 309 10.42 6.16 -35.31
N GLY A 310 10.62 6.86 -34.17
CA GLY A 310 10.54 8.31 -34.09
C GLY A 310 9.12 8.87 -34.06
N TRP A 311 8.09 8.09 -33.85
CA TRP A 311 6.67 8.52 -33.81
C TRP A 311 6.42 9.65 -32.80
N ASN A 312 7.21 9.70 -31.73
CA ASN A 312 7.16 10.69 -30.66
C ASN A 312 8.12 11.87 -30.84
N THR A 313 8.56 12.14 -32.09
CA THR A 313 9.39 13.27 -32.50
C THR A 313 8.69 14.09 -33.60
N VAL A 314 9.06 15.36 -33.78
CA VAL A 314 8.45 16.26 -34.74
C VAL A 314 8.69 15.85 -36.20
N SER A 315 9.80 15.16 -36.49
CA SER A 315 10.20 14.75 -37.87
C SER A 315 9.45 13.54 -38.42
N PHE A 316 8.61 12.88 -37.62
CA PHE A 316 7.89 11.69 -38.07
C PHE A 316 6.74 12.04 -39.01
N ASP A 317 6.64 11.30 -40.14
CA ASP A 317 5.52 11.42 -41.09
C ASP A 317 4.29 10.68 -40.56
N ASP A 318 3.29 11.42 -40.10
CA ASP A 318 2.01 10.91 -39.61
C ASP A 318 0.86 11.04 -40.63
N SER A 319 1.15 11.25 -41.89
CA SER A 319 0.17 11.44 -42.93
C SER A 319 -0.80 10.23 -43.11
N ALA A 320 -0.33 9.02 -42.76
CA ALA A 320 -1.13 7.80 -42.75
C ALA A 320 -2.00 7.63 -41.46
N TRP A 321 -1.80 8.45 -40.44
CA TRP A 321 -2.58 8.37 -39.18
C TRP A 321 -3.91 9.07 -39.33
N LYS A 322 -4.94 8.55 -38.69
CA LYS A 322 -6.26 9.18 -38.61
C LYS A 322 -6.22 10.42 -37.70
N THR A 323 -7.16 11.32 -37.87
CA THR A 323 -7.49 12.31 -36.83
C THR A 323 -8.15 11.58 -35.65
N ALA A 324 -7.89 12.02 -34.43
CA ALA A 324 -8.50 11.44 -33.25
C ALA A 324 -10.02 11.72 -33.23
N ASP A 325 -10.76 10.74 -32.77
CA ASP A 325 -12.21 10.86 -32.55
C ASP A 325 -12.48 11.50 -31.17
N VAL A 326 -13.59 12.22 -31.04
CA VAL A 326 -14.12 12.60 -29.72
C VAL A 326 -14.74 11.36 -29.08
N MET A 327 -14.30 11.07 -27.85
CA MET A 327 -14.75 9.92 -27.11
C MET A 327 -15.84 10.30 -26.09
N LYS A 328 -16.66 9.32 -25.74
CA LYS A 328 -17.64 9.51 -24.66
C LYS A 328 -16.92 9.73 -23.32
N GLU A 329 -17.36 10.74 -22.57
CA GLU A 329 -16.87 10.96 -21.21
C GLU A 329 -17.21 9.80 -20.28
N PRO A 330 -16.29 9.38 -19.39
CA PRO A 330 -16.54 8.28 -18.44
C PRO A 330 -17.61 8.62 -17.40
N GLY A 331 -17.86 9.92 -17.14
CA GLY A 331 -18.89 10.43 -16.24
C GLY A 331 -18.41 10.71 -14.82
N GLY A 332 -17.29 10.16 -14.38
CA GLY A 332 -16.75 10.41 -13.05
C GLY A 332 -16.12 11.81 -12.90
N LYS A 333 -16.12 12.31 -11.66
CA LYS A 333 -15.47 13.57 -11.32
C LYS A 333 -13.95 13.49 -11.57
N LEU A 334 -13.43 14.42 -12.39
CA LEU A 334 -11.98 14.58 -12.57
C LEU A 334 -11.35 15.04 -11.25
N THR A 335 -10.36 14.30 -10.77
CA THR A 335 -9.70 14.52 -9.49
C THR A 335 -8.19 14.34 -9.68
N ALA A 336 -7.38 15.23 -9.14
CA ALA A 336 -5.93 15.02 -9.12
C ALA A 336 -5.60 13.75 -8.31
N GLN A 337 -4.70 12.92 -8.84
CA GLN A 337 -4.39 11.67 -8.18
C GLN A 337 -3.70 11.91 -6.82
N PRO A 338 -4.26 11.40 -5.70
CA PRO A 338 -3.72 11.69 -4.38
C PRO A 338 -2.47 10.87 -4.05
N ASN A 339 -2.40 9.60 -4.47
CA ASN A 339 -1.30 8.69 -4.21
C ASN A 339 -0.26 8.70 -5.37
N PRO A 340 0.98 8.28 -5.12
CA PRO A 340 1.96 8.04 -6.18
C PRO A 340 1.47 7.01 -7.20
N ASN A 341 1.98 7.11 -8.44
CA ASN A 341 1.79 6.06 -9.45
C ASN A 341 2.65 4.82 -9.13
N LEU A 342 2.41 3.74 -9.84
CA LEU A 342 3.32 2.60 -9.85
C LEU A 342 4.62 2.96 -10.55
N ALA A 343 5.70 2.35 -10.10
CA ALA A 343 7.01 2.43 -10.76
C ALA A 343 7.78 1.12 -10.60
N VAL A 344 8.82 0.96 -11.38
CA VAL A 344 9.82 -0.08 -11.13
C VAL A 344 10.60 0.31 -9.87
N GLN A 345 10.46 -0.47 -8.82
CA GLN A 345 11.04 -0.19 -7.50
C GLN A 345 12.27 -1.05 -7.20
N ASP A 346 12.39 -2.21 -7.88
CA ASP A 346 13.45 -3.17 -7.63
C ASP A 346 13.69 -4.03 -8.88
N THR A 347 14.81 -4.77 -8.90
CA THR A 347 15.17 -5.68 -9.99
C THR A 347 15.65 -7.00 -9.43
N VAL A 348 15.09 -8.10 -9.93
CA VAL A 348 15.45 -9.48 -9.57
C VAL A 348 16.09 -10.15 -10.78
N VAL A 349 17.28 -10.72 -10.60
CA VAL A 349 17.93 -11.55 -11.63
C VAL A 349 17.61 -13.02 -11.36
N PRO A 350 17.24 -13.81 -12.37
CA PRO A 350 16.99 -15.25 -12.19
C PRO A 350 18.19 -15.95 -11.53
N VAL A 351 17.88 -16.85 -10.61
CA VAL A 351 18.91 -17.68 -9.96
C VAL A 351 19.30 -18.88 -10.81
N ASN A 352 18.44 -19.29 -11.74
CA ASN A 352 18.67 -20.44 -12.61
C ASN A 352 17.92 -20.35 -13.93
N VAL A 353 18.48 -21.02 -14.97
CA VAL A 353 17.84 -21.27 -16.29
C VAL A 353 18.04 -22.74 -16.63
N VAL A 354 16.95 -23.48 -16.72
CA VAL A 354 16.97 -24.92 -16.97
C VAL A 354 16.40 -25.22 -18.37
N ALA A 355 17.16 -25.90 -19.22
CA ALA A 355 16.66 -26.43 -20.48
C ALA A 355 15.77 -27.66 -20.24
N ARG A 356 14.65 -27.71 -20.94
CA ARG A 356 13.74 -28.85 -20.95
C ARG A 356 13.92 -29.69 -22.23
N SER A 357 13.51 -30.95 -22.16
CA SER A 357 13.58 -31.89 -23.30
C SER A 357 12.68 -31.50 -24.48
N ASP A 358 11.69 -30.66 -24.30
CA ASP A 358 10.79 -30.12 -25.32
C ASP A 358 11.31 -28.84 -26.00
N GLY A 359 12.55 -28.45 -25.73
CA GLY A 359 13.20 -27.29 -26.37
C GLY A 359 12.83 -25.94 -25.72
N LYS A 360 12.18 -25.96 -24.59
CA LYS A 360 11.86 -24.78 -23.81
C LYS A 360 12.82 -24.59 -22.64
N PHE A 361 12.81 -23.41 -22.05
CA PHE A 361 13.63 -23.06 -20.89
C PHE A 361 12.74 -22.61 -19.73
N ILE A 362 13.08 -23.01 -18.53
CA ILE A 362 12.45 -22.54 -17.30
C ILE A 362 13.43 -21.64 -16.55
N LEU A 363 13.01 -20.39 -16.31
CA LEU A 363 13.70 -19.49 -15.41
C LEU A 363 13.15 -19.67 -13.99
N ASP A 364 14.00 -19.73 -12.96
CA ASP A 364 13.63 -19.54 -11.57
C ASP A 364 14.14 -18.17 -11.12
N MET A 365 13.24 -17.27 -10.77
CA MET A 365 13.58 -15.95 -10.25
C MET A 365 14.10 -16.02 -8.79
N GLY A 366 13.95 -17.17 -8.12
CA GLY A 366 14.29 -17.33 -6.70
C GLY A 366 13.33 -16.64 -5.74
N GLN A 367 12.43 -15.81 -6.24
CA GLN A 367 11.46 -15.03 -5.49
C GLN A 367 10.15 -14.91 -6.27
N ASN A 368 9.02 -15.19 -5.62
CA ASN A 368 7.71 -14.85 -6.16
C ASN A 368 7.55 -13.32 -6.10
N MET A 369 7.34 -12.68 -7.24
CA MET A 369 7.37 -11.23 -7.41
C MET A 369 6.24 -10.77 -8.33
N VAL A 370 6.02 -9.46 -8.41
CA VAL A 370 5.11 -8.84 -9.38
C VAL A 370 5.83 -7.86 -10.28
N GLY A 371 5.37 -7.76 -11.51
CA GLY A 371 5.89 -6.86 -12.50
C GLY A 371 6.02 -7.53 -13.86
N TRP A 372 7.13 -7.35 -14.51
CA TRP A 372 7.39 -7.95 -15.82
C TRP A 372 8.84 -8.39 -16.00
N LEU A 373 9.04 -9.20 -17.03
CA LEU A 373 10.36 -9.65 -17.42
C LEU A 373 10.93 -8.71 -18.48
N GLY A 374 12.08 -8.11 -18.19
CA GLY A 374 12.94 -7.49 -19.20
C GLY A 374 13.89 -8.52 -19.77
N VAL A 375 14.13 -8.45 -21.08
CA VAL A 375 14.95 -9.42 -21.80
C VAL A 375 15.97 -8.73 -22.70
N LYS A 376 17.14 -9.39 -22.83
CA LYS A 376 18.15 -9.08 -23.82
C LYS A 376 18.56 -10.36 -24.52
N LEU A 377 17.96 -10.64 -25.67
CA LEU A 377 18.02 -11.94 -26.34
C LEU A 377 18.42 -11.77 -27.82
N LYS A 378 18.69 -12.91 -28.46
CA LYS A 378 18.86 -13.00 -29.91
C LYS A 378 17.60 -13.60 -30.50
N GLY A 379 16.99 -12.88 -31.44
CA GLY A 379 15.81 -13.33 -32.15
C GLY A 379 16.13 -13.69 -33.61
N LYS A 380 15.18 -14.39 -34.21
CA LYS A 380 15.18 -14.64 -35.66
C LYS A 380 14.00 -13.92 -36.29
N ASP A 381 14.17 -13.42 -37.48
CA ASP A 381 13.15 -12.72 -38.26
C ASP A 381 11.83 -13.50 -38.26
N ASN A 382 10.77 -12.81 -37.85
CA ASN A 382 9.41 -13.33 -37.80
C ASN A 382 9.19 -14.63 -36.96
N GLN A 383 10.08 -14.94 -36.01
CA GLN A 383 9.93 -16.10 -35.12
C GLN A 383 9.54 -15.61 -33.71
N PRO A 384 8.29 -15.82 -33.28
CA PRO A 384 7.85 -15.35 -31.96
C PRO A 384 8.61 -16.03 -30.83
N ILE A 385 8.99 -15.24 -29.82
CA ILE A 385 9.50 -15.71 -28.55
C ILE A 385 8.39 -15.50 -27.53
N THR A 386 8.03 -16.56 -26.82
CA THR A 386 6.90 -16.55 -25.85
C THR A 386 7.42 -16.70 -24.44
N PHE A 387 6.91 -15.87 -23.55
CA PHE A 387 7.19 -15.88 -22.12
C PHE A 387 5.88 -16.16 -21.39
N ARG A 388 5.79 -17.30 -20.72
CA ARG A 388 4.64 -17.68 -19.88
C ARG A 388 5.04 -17.72 -18.42
N PHE A 389 4.19 -17.20 -17.54
CA PHE A 389 4.54 -16.98 -16.14
C PHE A 389 3.72 -17.86 -15.22
N ALA A 390 4.33 -18.28 -14.09
CA ALA A 390 3.64 -18.99 -13.02
C ALA A 390 4.34 -18.78 -11.67
N GLU A 391 3.61 -18.99 -10.60
CA GLU A 391 4.13 -18.89 -9.22
C GLU A 391 4.85 -20.16 -8.78
N ILE A 392 4.42 -21.32 -9.27
CA ILE A 392 4.90 -22.63 -8.86
C ILE A 392 5.09 -23.56 -10.08
N LEU A 393 5.85 -24.64 -9.88
CA LEU A 393 6.05 -25.70 -10.87
C LEU A 393 5.31 -26.97 -10.48
N ASN A 394 4.91 -27.74 -11.48
CA ASN A 394 4.55 -29.15 -11.32
C ASN A 394 5.78 -30.02 -10.99
N PRO A 395 5.61 -31.23 -10.45
CA PRO A 395 6.71 -32.14 -10.18
C PRO A 395 7.57 -32.49 -11.41
N ASP A 396 7.01 -32.43 -12.63
CA ASP A 396 7.70 -32.66 -13.89
C ASP A 396 8.41 -31.41 -14.44
N THR A 397 8.48 -30.33 -13.61
CA THR A 397 9.08 -29.03 -13.94
C THR A 397 8.32 -28.21 -15.01
N THR A 398 7.11 -28.59 -15.37
CA THR A 398 6.21 -27.71 -16.14
C THR A 398 5.62 -26.62 -15.25
N LEU A 399 5.18 -25.52 -15.86
CA LEU A 399 4.49 -24.47 -15.12
C LEU A 399 3.16 -25.00 -14.57
N TYR A 400 2.90 -24.74 -13.30
CA TYR A 400 1.60 -24.94 -12.71
C TYR A 400 0.72 -23.72 -13.02
N VAL A 401 -0.30 -23.92 -13.83
CA VAL A 401 -1.12 -22.82 -14.36
C VAL A 401 -2.60 -22.93 -14.02
N ALA A 402 -3.00 -23.99 -13.29
CA ALA A 402 -4.41 -24.18 -12.93
C ALA A 402 -4.92 -23.04 -12.02
N ASN A 403 -4.05 -22.48 -11.15
CA ASN A 403 -4.36 -21.36 -10.27
C ASN A 403 -4.41 -19.99 -10.97
N LEU A 404 -4.10 -19.94 -12.26
CA LEU A 404 -4.28 -18.73 -13.08
C LEU A 404 -5.73 -18.55 -13.54
N ARG A 405 -6.56 -19.62 -13.44
CA ARG A 405 -7.94 -19.68 -13.91
C ARG A 405 -8.02 -19.36 -15.41
N SER A 406 -8.74 -18.31 -15.79
CA SER A 406 -8.89 -17.91 -17.19
C SER A 406 -7.77 -16.99 -17.71
N ALA A 407 -6.93 -16.44 -16.84
CA ALA A 407 -5.84 -15.55 -17.23
C ALA A 407 -4.75 -16.32 -17.98
N LYS A 408 -4.33 -15.82 -19.16
CA LYS A 408 -3.32 -16.49 -19.99
C LYS A 408 -1.89 -16.24 -19.49
N VAL A 409 -1.65 -15.08 -18.88
CA VAL A 409 -0.38 -14.69 -18.26
C VAL A 409 0.81 -14.98 -19.19
N THR A 410 0.75 -14.47 -20.43
CA THR A 410 1.70 -14.80 -21.50
C THR A 410 2.04 -13.58 -22.33
N ASP A 411 3.33 -13.24 -22.40
CA ASP A 411 3.86 -12.19 -23.27
C ASP A 411 4.52 -12.80 -24.50
N ILE A 412 4.41 -12.11 -25.64
CA ILE A 412 4.95 -12.57 -26.92
C ILE A 412 5.72 -11.42 -27.59
N TYR A 413 6.94 -11.69 -28.00
CA TYR A 413 7.76 -10.77 -28.79
C TYR A 413 8.09 -11.37 -30.13
N THR A 414 7.76 -10.67 -31.22
CA THR A 414 8.10 -11.07 -32.60
C THR A 414 9.20 -10.16 -33.14
N PRO A 415 10.45 -10.69 -33.37
CA PRO A 415 11.54 -9.91 -33.91
C PRO A 415 11.29 -9.44 -35.34
N ALA A 416 11.83 -8.25 -35.68
CA ALA A 416 11.78 -7.69 -37.05
C ALA A 416 12.95 -8.12 -37.93
N ALA A 417 13.97 -8.77 -37.37
CA ALA A 417 15.16 -9.25 -38.06
C ALA A 417 15.93 -10.23 -37.18
N ASP A 418 16.87 -10.98 -37.77
CA ASP A 418 17.86 -11.73 -37.00
C ASP A 418 18.76 -10.77 -36.22
N GLY A 419 19.03 -11.07 -34.95
CA GLY A 419 19.96 -10.28 -34.15
C GLY A 419 19.56 -10.09 -32.70
N GLU A 420 20.34 -9.28 -32.02
CA GLU A 420 20.09 -8.93 -30.61
C GLU A 420 18.99 -7.88 -30.47
N PHE A 421 18.16 -8.05 -29.46
CA PHE A 421 17.14 -7.09 -29.07
C PHE A 421 17.05 -6.96 -27.54
N SER A 422 16.50 -5.85 -27.06
CA SER A 422 16.10 -5.67 -25.67
C SER A 422 14.65 -5.23 -25.63
N TRP A 423 13.87 -5.86 -24.74
CA TRP A 423 12.45 -5.58 -24.65
C TRP A 423 11.91 -5.87 -23.25
N HIS A 424 10.85 -5.18 -22.87
CA HIS A 424 9.91 -5.50 -21.80
C HIS A 424 8.51 -5.04 -22.19
N PRO A 425 7.44 -5.66 -21.69
CA PRO A 425 6.07 -5.18 -21.93
C PRO A 425 5.80 -3.87 -21.20
N SER A 426 4.76 -3.14 -21.63
CA SER A 426 4.41 -1.81 -21.09
C SER A 426 3.11 -1.80 -20.30
N PHE A 427 2.06 -2.52 -20.76
CA PHE A 427 0.70 -2.38 -20.27
C PHE A 427 0.12 -3.64 -19.61
N VAL A 428 1.00 -4.47 -19.09
CA VAL A 428 0.66 -5.71 -18.38
C VAL A 428 1.55 -5.85 -17.15
N TYR A 429 1.12 -6.64 -16.17
CA TYR A 429 2.02 -7.14 -15.14
C TYR A 429 1.58 -8.51 -14.67
N HIS A 430 2.53 -9.30 -14.15
CA HIS A 430 2.33 -10.68 -13.75
C HIS A 430 2.81 -10.89 -12.32
N GLY A 431 2.14 -11.80 -11.61
CA GLY A 431 2.65 -12.39 -10.37
C GLY A 431 3.33 -13.72 -10.71
N PHE A 432 4.63 -13.85 -10.42
CA PHE A 432 5.39 -15.03 -10.83
C PHE A 432 6.70 -15.24 -10.06
N ARG A 433 7.09 -16.50 -9.99
CA ARG A 433 8.46 -16.92 -9.66
C ARG A 433 9.13 -17.61 -10.84
N TYR A 434 8.36 -18.30 -11.67
CA TYR A 434 8.88 -19.08 -12.79
C TYR A 434 8.41 -18.51 -14.12
N VAL A 435 9.30 -18.59 -15.13
CA VAL A 435 8.96 -18.18 -16.49
C VAL A 435 9.37 -19.30 -17.47
N GLU A 436 8.44 -19.78 -18.27
CA GLU A 436 8.71 -20.64 -19.41
C GLU A 436 9.01 -19.78 -20.62
N VAL A 437 10.19 -19.97 -21.22
CA VAL A 437 10.62 -19.29 -22.45
C VAL A 437 10.64 -20.29 -23.58
N SER A 438 10.00 -19.97 -24.70
CA SER A 438 10.00 -20.77 -25.93
C SER A 438 10.30 -19.91 -27.16
N GLY A 439 10.72 -20.54 -28.26
CA GLY A 439 11.09 -19.86 -29.52
C GLY A 439 12.56 -19.47 -29.62
N LEU A 440 13.42 -19.89 -28.69
CA LEU A 440 14.87 -19.76 -28.77
C LEU A 440 15.50 -21.05 -29.26
N ASP A 441 16.51 -20.92 -30.08
CA ASP A 441 17.33 -22.06 -30.61
C ASP A 441 18.71 -22.17 -29.93
N TYR A 442 18.93 -21.45 -28.87
CA TYR A 442 20.14 -21.46 -28.03
C TYR A 442 19.80 -21.43 -26.57
N GLN A 443 20.75 -21.85 -25.69
CA GLN A 443 20.63 -21.77 -24.26
C GLN A 443 20.86 -20.33 -23.80
N PRO A 444 19.86 -19.63 -23.25
CA PRO A 444 20.06 -18.30 -22.69
C PRO A 444 20.74 -18.36 -21.31
N SER A 445 21.33 -17.25 -20.91
CA SER A 445 21.96 -17.04 -19.59
C SER A 445 20.99 -16.35 -18.62
N THR A 446 21.21 -16.49 -17.31
CA THR A 446 20.48 -15.73 -16.29
C THR A 446 20.63 -14.21 -16.46
N THR A 447 21.76 -13.75 -16.99
CA THR A 447 22.04 -12.33 -17.24
C THR A 447 21.30 -11.75 -18.45
N ASP A 448 20.66 -12.59 -19.24
CA ASP A 448 19.84 -12.15 -20.37
C ASP A 448 18.43 -11.69 -19.93
N PHE A 449 18.12 -11.81 -18.63
CA PHE A 449 16.82 -11.53 -18.05
C PHE A 449 16.92 -10.66 -16.80
N ALA A 450 15.89 -9.83 -16.61
CA ALA A 450 15.72 -9.01 -15.43
C ALA A 450 14.23 -8.97 -15.05
N GLY A 451 13.86 -9.42 -13.86
CA GLY A 451 12.52 -9.25 -13.32
C GLY A 451 12.40 -7.85 -12.72
N TYR A 452 11.64 -6.98 -13.35
CA TYR A 452 11.35 -5.64 -12.82
C TYR A 452 10.16 -5.70 -11.85
N VAL A 453 10.41 -5.36 -10.59
CA VAL A 453 9.38 -5.38 -9.53
C VAL A 453 8.62 -4.06 -9.55
N VAL A 454 7.30 -4.14 -9.76
CA VAL A 454 6.42 -2.99 -9.97
C VAL A 454 5.35 -2.94 -8.90
N TYR A 455 5.29 -1.84 -8.16
CA TYR A 455 4.23 -1.54 -7.20
C TYR A 455 4.16 -0.02 -6.96
N ASP A 456 3.18 0.45 -6.16
CA ASP A 456 3.04 1.87 -5.82
C ASP A 456 4.35 2.48 -5.31
N ALA A 457 4.73 3.63 -5.85
CA ALA A 457 5.99 4.29 -5.52
C ALA A 457 5.93 4.91 -4.12
N MET A 458 6.13 4.08 -3.11
CA MET A 458 6.16 4.48 -1.71
C MET A 458 7.45 4.03 -1.02
N SER A 459 7.84 4.75 0.04
CA SER A 459 9.01 4.38 0.83
C SER A 459 8.74 3.20 1.76
N THR A 460 9.75 2.38 1.97
CA THR A 460 9.79 1.39 3.05
C THR A 460 10.09 2.11 4.35
N THR A 461 9.32 1.83 5.40
CA THR A 461 9.40 2.50 6.71
C THR A 461 9.92 1.59 7.81
N GLY A 462 9.76 0.27 7.69
CA GLY A 462 10.10 -0.68 8.71
C GLY A 462 11.23 -1.63 8.36
N GLN A 463 11.99 -1.99 9.39
CA GLN A 463 12.98 -3.07 9.35
C GLN A 463 12.81 -3.94 10.58
N PHE A 464 13.00 -5.25 10.41
CA PHE A 464 12.92 -6.20 11.50
C PHE A 464 13.93 -7.33 11.31
N GLU A 465 14.61 -7.69 12.38
CA GLU A 465 15.53 -8.81 12.46
C GLU A 465 15.44 -9.45 13.86
N SER A 466 15.54 -10.76 13.92
CA SER A 466 15.56 -11.51 15.17
C SER A 466 16.64 -12.61 15.16
N SER A 467 16.87 -13.21 16.29
CA SER A 467 17.77 -14.39 16.42
C SER A 467 17.20 -15.66 15.80
N ASN A 468 15.95 -15.67 15.34
CA ASN A 468 15.29 -16.84 14.76
C ASN A 468 15.15 -16.70 13.25
N ALA A 469 15.78 -17.59 12.49
CA ALA A 469 15.79 -17.55 11.03
C ALA A 469 14.40 -17.73 10.41
N LEU A 470 13.50 -18.53 11.01
CA LEU A 470 12.15 -18.73 10.51
C LEU A 470 11.31 -17.46 10.70
N VAL A 471 11.40 -16.81 11.86
CA VAL A 471 10.73 -15.53 12.14
C VAL A 471 11.15 -14.46 11.10
N ASN A 472 12.45 -14.39 10.80
CA ASN A 472 12.99 -13.46 9.80
C ASN A 472 12.51 -13.81 8.38
N GLN A 473 12.42 -15.10 8.03
CA GLN A 473 11.93 -15.52 6.71
C GLN A 473 10.42 -15.22 6.55
N ILE A 474 9.63 -15.41 7.60
CA ILE A 474 8.19 -15.06 7.58
C ILE A 474 8.03 -13.55 7.35
N HIS A 475 8.80 -12.71 8.06
CA HIS A 475 8.80 -11.26 7.87
C HIS A 475 9.16 -10.89 6.41
N LYS A 476 10.19 -11.53 5.85
CA LYS A 476 10.57 -11.33 4.45
C LYS A 476 9.45 -11.73 3.48
N ASN A 477 8.79 -12.88 3.73
CA ASN A 477 7.66 -13.33 2.90
C ASN A 477 6.47 -12.37 2.99
N ALA A 478 6.19 -11.83 4.19
CA ALA A 478 5.17 -10.81 4.39
C ALA A 478 5.48 -9.54 3.61
N PHE A 479 6.71 -9.04 3.70
CA PHE A 479 7.18 -7.86 2.95
C PHE A 479 6.97 -8.01 1.44
N TRP A 480 7.35 -9.19 0.88
CA TRP A 480 7.15 -9.48 -0.53
C TRP A 480 5.69 -9.65 -0.91
N GLY A 481 4.88 -10.30 -0.09
CA GLY A 481 3.44 -10.47 -0.31
C GLY A 481 2.70 -9.13 -0.34
N ILE A 482 2.98 -8.25 0.62
CA ILE A 482 2.32 -6.94 0.73
C ILE A 482 2.64 -6.06 -0.47
N ARG A 483 3.93 -5.85 -0.79
CA ARG A 483 4.31 -4.98 -1.91
C ARG A 483 3.85 -5.51 -3.27
N SER A 484 3.71 -6.83 -3.40
CA SER A 484 3.19 -7.48 -4.59
C SER A 484 1.71 -7.20 -4.85
N ASN A 485 0.98 -6.79 -3.81
CA ASN A 485 -0.44 -6.52 -3.86
C ASN A 485 -0.80 -5.03 -3.69
N TYR A 486 0.16 -4.13 -3.94
CA TYR A 486 -0.06 -2.69 -4.04
C TYR A 486 -0.10 -2.27 -5.52
N ARG A 487 -1.31 -2.02 -6.03
CA ARG A 487 -1.60 -1.74 -7.44
C ARG A 487 -2.56 -0.55 -7.60
N GLY A 488 -2.27 0.59 -6.96
CA GLY A 488 -3.16 1.75 -6.86
C GLY A 488 -4.37 1.50 -5.96
N MET A 489 -4.47 0.30 -5.44
CA MET A 489 -5.36 -0.21 -4.40
C MET A 489 -4.68 -1.45 -3.81
N PRO A 490 -5.00 -1.85 -2.58
CA PRO A 490 -4.56 -3.15 -2.06
C PRO A 490 -5.37 -4.27 -2.74
N THR A 491 -4.68 -5.14 -3.50
CA THR A 491 -5.32 -6.29 -4.18
C THR A 491 -5.19 -7.56 -3.34
N ASP A 492 -6.08 -8.51 -3.58
CA ASP A 492 -6.07 -9.85 -2.99
C ASP A 492 -4.88 -10.68 -3.46
N CYS A 493 -4.69 -10.75 -4.76
CA CYS A 493 -3.68 -11.57 -5.44
C CYS A 493 -3.15 -10.87 -6.69
N PRO A 494 -1.94 -11.25 -7.21
CA PRO A 494 -1.37 -10.59 -8.38
C PRO A 494 -1.40 -11.43 -9.67
N GLN A 495 -1.70 -12.76 -9.62
CA GLN A 495 -1.34 -13.68 -10.69
C GLN A 495 -2.49 -14.11 -11.61
N ARG A 496 -3.73 -14.14 -11.10
CA ARG A 496 -4.90 -14.70 -11.80
C ARG A 496 -5.83 -13.62 -12.34
N ASP A 497 -6.99 -14.01 -12.86
CA ASP A 497 -8.02 -13.14 -13.43
C ASP A 497 -8.90 -12.42 -12.37
N GLU A 498 -8.39 -12.16 -11.19
CA GLU A 498 -9.04 -11.45 -10.08
C GLU A 498 -8.34 -10.11 -9.80
N ARG A 499 -7.37 -10.03 -8.92
CA ARG A 499 -6.55 -8.85 -8.62
C ARG A 499 -7.39 -7.65 -8.20
N LEU A 500 -8.26 -7.85 -7.22
CA LEU A 500 -9.29 -6.90 -6.78
C LEU A 500 -9.02 -6.39 -5.37
N GLY A 501 -9.61 -5.22 -5.06
CA GLY A 501 -9.55 -4.63 -3.72
C GLY A 501 -10.58 -5.26 -2.77
N TRP A 502 -10.39 -6.53 -2.41
CA TRP A 502 -11.21 -7.20 -1.41
C TRP A 502 -11.03 -6.57 -0.04
N LEU A 503 -12.15 -6.20 0.60
CA LEU A 503 -12.10 -5.43 1.85
C LEU A 503 -11.61 -6.29 3.02
N GLY A 504 -12.11 -7.51 3.15
CA GLY A 504 -11.76 -8.41 4.26
C GLY A 504 -10.29 -8.77 4.37
N ASP A 505 -9.57 -8.77 3.24
CA ASP A 505 -8.17 -9.13 3.19
C ASP A 505 -7.26 -8.15 3.92
N ARG A 506 -7.72 -6.91 4.12
CA ARG A 506 -6.90 -5.84 4.69
C ARG A 506 -7.33 -5.37 6.07
N ALA A 507 -8.60 -5.38 6.40
CA ALA A 507 -9.16 -4.95 7.68
C ALA A 507 -8.12 -4.51 8.74
N THR A 508 -7.99 -5.19 9.88
CA THR A 508 -6.99 -4.85 10.91
C THR A 508 -5.55 -5.07 10.47
N GLY A 509 -5.29 -5.96 9.50
CA GLY A 509 -3.95 -6.22 8.95
C GLY A 509 -3.28 -5.00 8.31
N ALA A 510 -4.05 -4.02 7.84
CA ALA A 510 -3.54 -2.76 7.29
C ALA A 510 -2.61 -2.02 8.26
N SER A 511 -2.88 -2.11 9.58
CA SER A 511 -2.02 -1.52 10.61
C SER A 511 -0.62 -2.16 10.66
N GLY A 512 -0.53 -3.46 10.39
CA GLY A 512 0.76 -4.16 10.28
C GLY A 512 1.55 -3.76 9.03
N GLU A 513 0.85 -3.56 7.92
CA GLU A 513 1.47 -3.10 6.66
C GLU A 513 2.05 -1.69 6.78
N ALA A 514 1.42 -0.80 7.57
CA ALA A 514 1.87 0.56 7.79
C ALA A 514 3.19 0.64 8.59
N TYR A 515 3.59 -0.42 9.32
CA TYR A 515 4.93 -0.52 9.85
C TYR A 515 5.99 -0.73 8.77
N LEU A 516 5.65 -1.39 7.66
CA LEU A 516 6.59 -1.71 6.59
C LEU A 516 6.69 -0.64 5.51
N PHE A 517 5.58 0.05 5.23
CA PHE A 517 5.45 0.96 4.10
C PHE A 517 4.75 2.26 4.50
N ASN A 518 5.19 3.37 3.91
CA ASN A 518 4.43 4.63 3.97
C ASN A 518 3.23 4.56 3.02
N ASN A 519 2.23 3.81 3.44
CA ASN A 519 1.05 3.48 2.63
C ASN A 519 -0.14 4.43 2.85
N ALA A 520 0.03 5.52 3.62
CA ALA A 520 -1.06 6.41 3.98
C ALA A 520 -1.83 6.96 2.77
N LEU A 521 -1.12 7.41 1.72
CA LEU A 521 -1.75 7.97 0.52
C LEU A 521 -2.51 6.90 -0.30
N LEU A 522 -1.99 5.67 -0.37
CA LEU A 522 -2.68 4.54 -1.00
C LEU A 522 -3.99 4.24 -0.27
N TYR A 523 -3.96 4.14 1.04
CA TYR A 523 -5.13 3.83 1.86
C TYR A 523 -6.14 4.98 1.90
N ASN A 524 -5.69 6.24 1.92
CA ASN A 524 -6.58 7.40 1.73
C ASN A 524 -7.34 7.35 0.40
N LYS A 525 -6.63 6.99 -0.68
CA LYS A 525 -7.26 6.78 -2.00
C LYS A 525 -8.27 5.63 -1.95
N TRP A 526 -7.91 4.52 -1.30
CA TRP A 526 -8.77 3.35 -1.23
C TRP A 526 -10.04 3.57 -0.39
N LEU A 527 -9.97 4.35 0.69
CA LEU A 527 -11.17 4.79 1.42
C LEU A 527 -12.13 5.59 0.53
N GLN A 528 -11.59 6.38 -0.39
CA GLN A 528 -12.41 7.08 -1.38
C GLN A 528 -13.04 6.10 -2.38
N ASP A 529 -12.32 5.07 -2.81
CA ASP A 529 -12.87 4.03 -3.68
C ASP A 529 -14.02 3.28 -2.98
N ILE A 530 -13.90 3.04 -1.67
CA ILE A 530 -14.95 2.39 -0.86
C ILE A 530 -16.21 3.29 -0.81
N GLU A 531 -16.05 4.59 -0.55
CA GLU A 531 -17.18 5.54 -0.60
C GLU A 531 -17.81 5.61 -1.98
N ASP A 532 -17.00 5.71 -3.04
CA ASP A 532 -17.47 5.75 -4.44
C ASP A 532 -18.21 4.44 -4.83
N SER A 533 -17.95 3.35 -4.11
CA SER A 533 -18.59 2.03 -4.30
C SER A 533 -19.84 1.80 -3.44
N GLN A 534 -20.17 2.73 -2.54
CA GLN A 534 -21.40 2.65 -1.73
C GLN A 534 -22.63 2.89 -2.60
N ASN A 535 -23.67 2.07 -2.45
CA ASN A 535 -24.92 2.25 -3.19
C ASN A 535 -25.89 3.23 -2.50
N GLU A 536 -27.00 3.52 -3.15
CA GLU A 536 -28.02 4.45 -2.63
C GLU A 536 -28.66 4.00 -1.32
N ALA A 537 -28.79 2.69 -1.10
CA ALA A 537 -29.30 2.13 0.13
C ALA A 537 -28.32 2.21 1.32
N GLY A 538 -27.04 2.53 1.05
CA GLY A 538 -26.01 2.59 2.08
C GLY A 538 -25.13 1.34 2.16
N SER A 539 -25.43 0.28 1.43
CA SER A 539 -24.59 -0.93 1.37
C SER A 539 -23.25 -0.64 0.69
N ILE A 540 -22.19 -1.27 1.16
CA ILE A 540 -20.83 -1.17 0.60
C ILE A 540 -20.51 -2.47 -0.14
N SER A 541 -19.98 -2.36 -1.38
CA SER A 541 -19.47 -3.51 -2.10
C SER A 541 -18.24 -4.07 -1.39
N VAL A 542 -18.18 -5.38 -1.21
CA VAL A 542 -17.04 -6.06 -0.55
C VAL A 542 -15.76 -6.04 -1.37
N VAL A 543 -15.84 -5.55 -2.62
CA VAL A 543 -14.72 -5.26 -3.52
C VAL A 543 -14.73 -3.77 -3.85
N SER A 544 -13.62 -3.08 -3.69
CA SER A 544 -13.52 -1.63 -4.00
C SER A 544 -12.17 -1.27 -4.65
N PRO A 545 -12.22 -0.57 -5.82
CA PRO A 545 -13.39 -0.17 -6.61
C PRO A 545 -14.27 -1.35 -6.98
N LYS A 546 -15.56 -1.16 -7.09
CA LYS A 546 -16.55 -2.23 -7.38
C LYS A 546 -16.52 -2.74 -8.83
N TYR A 547 -15.34 -3.11 -9.30
CA TYR A 547 -15.22 -3.76 -10.62
C TYR A 547 -16.00 -5.07 -10.69
N TRP A 548 -16.10 -5.76 -9.57
CA TRP A 548 -17.05 -6.82 -9.31
C TRP A 548 -18.06 -6.31 -8.30
N GLU A 549 -19.30 -6.13 -8.72
CA GLU A 549 -20.35 -5.51 -7.91
C GLU A 549 -21.00 -6.55 -6.99
N ILE A 550 -20.53 -6.61 -5.74
CA ILE A 550 -20.98 -7.58 -4.74
C ILE A 550 -21.42 -6.83 -3.49
N TYR A 551 -22.73 -6.72 -3.29
CA TYR A 551 -23.34 -6.18 -2.07
C TYR A 551 -23.89 -7.35 -1.24
N ALA A 552 -23.06 -7.85 -0.33
CA ALA A 552 -23.38 -9.04 0.47
C ALA A 552 -24.10 -8.71 1.79
N ASP A 553 -24.23 -7.41 2.14
CA ASP A 553 -24.70 -6.95 3.45
C ASP A 553 -24.00 -7.68 4.61
N ASP A 554 -22.70 -7.85 4.45
CA ASP A 554 -21.77 -8.45 5.40
C ASP A 554 -21.15 -7.35 6.26
N VAL A 555 -20.79 -7.65 7.50
CA VAL A 555 -20.12 -6.70 8.40
C VAL A 555 -18.60 -6.84 8.31
N THR A 556 -18.13 -8.06 8.24
CA THR A 556 -16.72 -8.38 8.48
C THR A 556 -15.82 -7.84 7.40
N TRP A 557 -16.20 -7.89 6.11
CA TRP A 557 -15.45 -7.33 5.00
C TRP A 557 -15.51 -5.79 4.97
N PRO A 558 -16.69 -5.13 4.96
CA PRO A 558 -16.77 -3.66 4.99
C PRO A 558 -16.17 -3.00 6.23
N SER A 559 -15.92 -3.74 7.32
CA SER A 559 -15.20 -3.22 8.49
C SER A 559 -13.85 -2.58 8.17
N ALA A 560 -13.21 -2.99 7.07
CA ALA A 560 -11.97 -2.39 6.56
C ALA A 560 -12.09 -0.87 6.39
N TYR A 561 -13.26 -0.35 6.02
CA TYR A 561 -13.50 1.09 5.89
C TYR A 561 -13.21 1.86 7.19
N PHE A 562 -13.55 1.27 8.32
CA PHE A 562 -13.35 1.84 9.65
C PHE A 562 -11.95 1.58 10.19
N TYR A 563 -11.47 0.34 10.05
CA TYR A 563 -10.13 -0.02 10.56
C TYR A 563 -9.02 0.73 9.84
N VAL A 564 -9.14 0.92 8.53
CA VAL A 564 -8.17 1.68 7.74
C VAL A 564 -8.21 3.17 8.09
N ALA A 565 -9.40 3.75 8.30
CA ALA A 565 -9.52 5.15 8.74
C ALA A 565 -8.92 5.35 10.15
N ASP A 566 -9.15 4.42 11.07
CA ASP A 566 -8.55 4.43 12.41
C ASP A 566 -7.01 4.27 12.32
N MET A 567 -6.50 3.40 11.44
CA MET A 567 -5.07 3.23 11.19
C MET A 567 -4.41 4.53 10.71
N LEU A 568 -5.02 5.24 9.76
CA LEU A 568 -4.51 6.52 9.26
C LEU A 568 -4.42 7.57 10.37
N TYR A 569 -5.43 7.62 11.25
CA TYR A 569 -5.40 8.50 12.41
C TYR A 569 -4.34 8.08 13.44
N ARG A 570 -4.31 6.80 13.82
CA ARG A 570 -3.42 6.32 14.87
C ARG A 570 -1.94 6.33 14.48
N GLN A 571 -1.61 5.95 13.25
CA GLN A 571 -0.21 5.81 12.82
C GLN A 571 0.34 7.04 12.11
N PHE A 572 -0.52 7.80 11.42
CA PHE A 572 -0.10 8.98 10.66
C PHE A 572 -0.66 10.30 11.21
N GLY A 573 -1.56 10.25 12.20
CA GLY A 573 -2.20 11.44 12.77
C GLY A 573 -3.18 12.13 11.82
N ASP A 574 -3.57 11.48 10.72
CA ASP A 574 -4.46 12.03 9.72
C ASP A 574 -5.94 11.70 10.03
N ASP A 575 -6.65 12.65 10.63
CA ASP A 575 -8.08 12.53 10.91
C ASP A 575 -8.97 12.95 9.72
N SER A 576 -8.37 13.45 8.64
CA SER A 576 -9.13 13.96 7.48
C SER A 576 -9.95 12.88 6.79
N ALA A 577 -9.44 11.63 6.76
CA ALA A 577 -10.18 10.49 6.23
C ALA A 577 -11.44 10.22 7.07
N ILE A 578 -11.33 10.22 8.40
CA ILE A 578 -12.46 10.05 9.30
C ILE A 578 -13.49 11.16 9.07
N ARG A 579 -13.06 12.44 9.09
CA ARG A 579 -13.96 13.59 8.89
C ARG A 579 -14.68 13.54 7.54
N LYS A 580 -13.97 13.20 6.49
CA LYS A 580 -14.50 13.13 5.13
C LYS A 580 -15.52 12.01 4.96
N HIS A 581 -15.22 10.83 5.48
CA HIS A 581 -15.98 9.61 5.27
C HIS A 581 -17.01 9.30 6.36
N TYR A 582 -17.03 10.05 7.47
CA TYR A 582 -17.99 9.85 8.57
C TYR A 582 -19.46 9.76 8.11
N PRO A 583 -19.97 10.65 7.20
CA PRO A 583 -21.35 10.56 6.73
C PRO A 583 -21.64 9.24 5.97
N SER A 584 -20.70 8.75 5.19
CA SER A 584 -20.79 7.49 4.45
C SER A 584 -20.75 6.29 5.41
N MET A 585 -19.84 6.29 6.38
CA MET A 585 -19.75 5.28 7.44
C MET A 585 -21.04 5.20 8.25
N LYS A 586 -21.57 6.36 8.69
CA LYS A 586 -22.85 6.44 9.42
C LYS A 586 -23.99 5.86 8.61
N ARG A 587 -24.07 6.15 7.32
CA ARG A 587 -25.10 5.63 6.42
C ARG A 587 -25.02 4.10 6.27
N TRP A 588 -23.80 3.54 6.22
CA TRP A 588 -23.61 2.10 6.20
C TRP A 588 -24.01 1.44 7.53
N MET A 589 -23.64 2.04 8.68
CA MET A 589 -24.06 1.55 10.00
C MET A 589 -25.59 1.48 10.09
N GLN A 590 -26.31 2.53 9.66
CA GLN A 590 -27.77 2.57 9.65
C GLN A 590 -28.35 1.50 8.72
N HIS A 591 -27.79 1.32 7.52
CA HIS A 591 -28.19 0.26 6.61
C HIS A 591 -28.09 -1.13 7.26
N MET A 592 -26.98 -1.43 7.93
CA MET A 592 -26.79 -2.72 8.61
C MET A 592 -27.74 -2.92 9.80
N GLU A 593 -28.09 -1.85 10.53
CA GLU A 593 -29.14 -1.92 11.55
C GLU A 593 -30.49 -2.32 10.95
N GLU A 594 -30.85 -1.75 9.78
CA GLU A 594 -32.13 -2.01 9.13
C GLU A 594 -32.22 -3.42 8.55
N VAL A 595 -31.14 -3.92 7.92
CA VAL A 595 -31.18 -5.20 7.19
C VAL A 595 -30.75 -6.40 8.01
N ALA A 596 -29.86 -6.24 9.00
CA ALA A 596 -29.15 -7.33 9.66
C ALA A 596 -29.33 -7.41 11.19
N LEU A 597 -29.74 -6.31 11.86
CA LEU A 597 -29.94 -6.34 13.32
C LEU A 597 -31.25 -7.02 13.67
N LYS A 598 -31.17 -8.14 14.42
CA LYS A 598 -32.33 -8.89 14.93
C LYS A 598 -32.07 -9.35 16.37
N ASP A 599 -33.04 -9.13 17.24
CA ASP A 599 -32.95 -9.51 18.65
C ASP A 599 -31.64 -9.03 19.33
N GLY A 600 -31.15 -7.85 18.97
CA GLY A 600 -29.95 -7.24 19.52
C GLY A 600 -28.63 -7.79 18.98
N VAL A 601 -28.62 -8.64 17.96
CA VAL A 601 -27.41 -9.17 17.31
C VAL A 601 -27.47 -9.02 15.79
N ILE A 602 -26.32 -8.90 15.13
CA ILE A 602 -26.22 -8.93 13.67
C ILE A 602 -26.27 -10.39 13.20
N VAL A 603 -27.20 -10.70 12.32
CA VAL A 603 -27.42 -12.09 11.88
C VAL A 603 -26.84 -12.42 10.50
N ASN A 604 -26.48 -11.43 9.70
CA ASN A 604 -25.91 -11.64 8.37
C ASN A 604 -24.40 -11.85 8.45
N ASP A 605 -23.93 -12.89 7.79
CA ASP A 605 -22.52 -13.15 7.51
C ASP A 605 -22.42 -13.96 6.23
N THR A 606 -21.51 -13.63 5.37
CA THR A 606 -21.38 -14.25 4.04
C THR A 606 -20.16 -15.15 3.95
N TYR A 607 -19.03 -14.73 4.55
CA TYR A 607 -17.73 -15.37 4.32
C TYR A 607 -17.28 -16.26 5.48
N GLY A 608 -17.83 -16.06 6.67
CA GLY A 608 -17.39 -16.80 7.86
C GLY A 608 -15.98 -16.44 8.28
N ASP A 609 -15.37 -17.28 9.11
CA ASP A 609 -13.95 -17.21 9.43
C ASP A 609 -13.15 -17.85 8.29
N TRP A 610 -13.01 -17.09 7.17
CA TRP A 610 -12.46 -17.57 5.90
C TRP A 610 -11.09 -18.20 6.07
N CYS A 611 -10.78 -19.25 5.31
CA CYS A 611 -9.51 -19.98 5.39
C CYS A 611 -9.20 -20.56 6.78
N MET A 612 -10.21 -20.91 7.59
CA MET A 612 -9.99 -21.77 8.75
C MET A 612 -9.26 -23.03 8.28
N PRO A 613 -8.10 -23.40 8.88
CA PRO A 613 -7.35 -24.56 8.45
C PRO A 613 -8.24 -25.82 8.43
N PRO A 614 -8.40 -26.49 7.28
CA PRO A 614 -9.20 -27.70 7.22
C PRO A 614 -8.52 -28.88 7.96
N GLU A 615 -9.35 -29.82 8.42
CA GLU A 615 -8.92 -31.04 9.12
C GLU A 615 -8.11 -31.96 8.21
N GLU A 616 -8.38 -31.94 6.90
CA GLU A 616 -7.67 -32.73 5.90
C GLU A 616 -7.06 -31.80 4.83
N GLN A 617 -5.81 -32.02 4.48
CA GLN A 617 -5.04 -31.12 3.63
C GLN A 617 -5.52 -31.01 2.17
N HIS A 618 -6.41 -31.88 1.70
CA HIS A 618 -6.99 -31.78 0.36
C HIS A 618 -8.25 -30.88 0.30
N LEU A 619 -8.82 -30.54 1.45
CA LEU A 619 -10.00 -29.69 1.52
C LEU A 619 -9.62 -28.22 1.35
N ILE A 620 -10.46 -27.44 0.67
CA ILE A 620 -10.31 -25.96 0.62
C ILE A 620 -10.80 -25.36 1.94
N HIS A 621 -11.96 -25.79 2.41
CA HIS A 621 -12.60 -25.34 3.63
C HIS A 621 -12.81 -26.49 4.58
N SER A 622 -12.65 -26.21 5.88
CA SER A 622 -13.00 -27.17 6.92
C SER A 622 -14.46 -27.61 6.77
N GLN A 623 -14.70 -28.89 6.87
CA GLN A 623 -16.05 -29.48 6.90
C GLN A 623 -16.48 -29.82 8.33
N ASP A 624 -15.57 -29.78 9.29
CA ASP A 624 -15.84 -30.02 10.70
C ASP A 624 -16.65 -28.87 11.33
N PRO A 625 -17.90 -29.10 11.78
CA PRO A 625 -18.70 -28.09 12.45
C PRO A 625 -18.05 -27.53 13.72
N ALA A 626 -17.16 -28.28 14.37
CA ALA A 626 -16.44 -27.84 15.56
C ALA A 626 -15.39 -26.75 15.25
N ARG A 627 -15.01 -26.59 13.98
CA ARG A 627 -14.07 -25.55 13.50
C ARG A 627 -14.79 -24.32 12.91
N LYS A 628 -16.09 -24.42 12.64
CA LYS A 628 -16.87 -23.32 12.04
C LYS A 628 -17.45 -22.43 13.11
N THR A 629 -17.06 -21.17 13.13
CA THR A 629 -17.67 -20.16 13.99
C THR A 629 -19.01 -19.71 13.41
N ASP A 630 -20.03 -19.54 14.26
CA ASP A 630 -21.32 -18.98 13.84
C ASP A 630 -21.12 -17.58 13.27
N GLY A 631 -21.66 -17.34 12.06
CA GLY A 631 -21.53 -16.06 11.38
C GLY A 631 -22.09 -14.87 12.16
N ALA A 632 -23.20 -15.08 12.91
CA ALA A 632 -23.75 -14.03 13.75
C ALA A 632 -22.82 -13.67 14.93
N ILE A 633 -21.99 -14.58 15.42
CA ILE A 633 -20.93 -14.27 16.38
C ILE A 633 -19.90 -13.36 15.72
N LEU A 634 -19.42 -13.70 14.51
CA LEU A 634 -18.43 -12.92 13.78
C LEU A 634 -18.93 -11.52 13.51
N SER A 635 -20.08 -11.39 12.86
CA SER A 635 -20.65 -10.10 12.49
C SER A 635 -21.01 -9.24 13.70
N THR A 636 -21.55 -9.82 14.77
CA THR A 636 -21.92 -9.06 15.98
C THR A 636 -20.69 -8.54 16.71
N THR A 637 -19.63 -9.33 16.86
CA THR A 637 -18.40 -8.91 17.54
C THR A 637 -17.74 -7.76 16.80
N VAL A 638 -17.63 -7.85 15.48
CA VAL A 638 -17.05 -6.78 14.65
C VAL A 638 -17.94 -5.54 14.67
N TYR A 639 -19.26 -5.66 14.49
CA TYR A 639 -20.16 -4.51 14.51
C TYR A 639 -20.14 -3.77 15.85
N TYR A 640 -20.05 -4.51 16.96
CA TYR A 640 -19.88 -3.94 18.30
C TYR A 640 -18.60 -3.08 18.39
N ASP A 641 -17.47 -3.55 17.84
CA ASP A 641 -16.24 -2.76 17.80
C ASP A 641 -16.40 -1.51 16.92
N LEU A 642 -17.11 -1.63 15.78
CA LEU A 642 -17.38 -0.50 14.91
C LEU A 642 -18.26 0.56 15.59
N LEU A 643 -19.23 0.19 16.43
CA LEU A 643 -20.00 1.13 17.25
C LEU A 643 -19.08 1.94 18.18
N ASN A 644 -18.13 1.27 18.84
CA ASN A 644 -17.15 1.95 19.70
C ASN A 644 -16.20 2.86 18.90
N LYS A 645 -15.82 2.48 17.67
CA LYS A 645 -15.05 3.35 16.78
C LYS A 645 -15.87 4.56 16.32
N MET A 646 -17.16 4.37 16.01
CA MET A 646 -18.04 5.48 15.62
C MET A 646 -18.24 6.50 16.76
N VAL A 647 -18.20 6.09 18.01
CA VAL A 647 -18.17 7.05 19.15
C VAL A 647 -16.94 7.95 19.06
N LYS A 648 -15.74 7.37 18.89
CA LYS A 648 -14.50 8.16 18.73
C LYS A 648 -14.52 9.03 17.47
N PHE A 649 -15.02 8.51 16.38
CA PHE A 649 -15.11 9.24 15.12
C PHE A 649 -16.10 10.40 15.23
N ALA A 650 -17.22 10.21 15.92
CA ALA A 650 -18.19 11.27 16.21
C ALA A 650 -17.56 12.40 17.05
N GLU A 651 -16.75 12.07 18.06
CA GLU A 651 -15.99 13.04 18.86
C GLU A 651 -15.04 13.85 17.98
N LEU A 652 -14.21 13.18 17.17
CA LEU A 652 -13.28 13.83 16.24
C LEU A 652 -13.98 14.73 15.21
N CYS A 653 -15.15 14.32 14.73
CA CYS A 653 -15.95 15.08 13.76
C CYS A 653 -16.82 16.18 14.40
N GLY A 654 -16.89 16.27 15.73
CA GLY A 654 -17.80 17.17 16.45
C GLY A 654 -19.28 16.76 16.33
N GLN A 655 -19.58 15.51 15.93
CA GLN A 655 -20.93 14.95 15.77
C GLN A 655 -21.41 14.34 17.09
N THR A 656 -21.28 15.10 18.18
CA THR A 656 -21.53 14.60 19.56
C THR A 656 -22.98 14.15 19.80
N ALA A 657 -23.91 14.61 18.99
CA ALA A 657 -25.33 14.18 19.06
C ALA A 657 -25.53 12.69 18.68
N ASP A 658 -24.60 12.09 17.95
CA ASP A 658 -24.68 10.68 17.54
C ASP A 658 -24.18 9.73 18.65
N ILE A 659 -23.31 10.21 19.53
CA ILE A 659 -22.61 9.40 20.55
C ILE A 659 -23.56 8.58 21.43
N PRO A 660 -24.64 9.17 22.03
CA PRO A 660 -25.53 8.41 22.89
C PRO A 660 -26.23 7.24 22.21
N ALA A 661 -26.53 7.38 20.92
CA ALA A 661 -27.17 6.30 20.15
C ALA A 661 -26.22 5.11 19.95
N TYR A 662 -24.97 5.37 19.55
CA TYR A 662 -23.97 4.32 19.40
C TYR A 662 -23.65 3.62 20.73
N GLN A 663 -23.45 4.38 21.81
CA GLN A 663 -23.19 3.83 23.14
C GLN A 663 -24.36 2.96 23.65
N LYS A 664 -25.59 3.43 23.45
CA LYS A 664 -26.79 2.67 23.82
C LYS A 664 -26.86 1.35 23.06
N LEU A 665 -26.75 1.40 21.74
CA LEU A 665 -26.81 0.22 20.90
C LEU A 665 -25.69 -0.78 21.23
N ALA A 666 -24.48 -0.30 21.47
CA ALA A 666 -23.35 -1.14 21.88
C ALA A 666 -23.63 -1.86 23.22
N ALA A 667 -24.21 -1.15 24.22
CA ALA A 667 -24.56 -1.76 25.49
C ALA A 667 -25.66 -2.83 25.32
N GLU A 668 -26.73 -2.51 24.60
CA GLU A 668 -27.85 -3.44 24.33
C GLU A 668 -27.36 -4.68 23.55
N MET A 669 -26.49 -4.48 22.56
CA MET A 669 -25.87 -5.55 21.78
C MET A 669 -25.01 -6.47 22.65
N LYS A 670 -24.17 -5.91 23.52
CA LYS A 670 -23.34 -6.69 24.45
C LYS A 670 -24.19 -7.58 25.36
N GLU A 671 -25.32 -7.06 25.87
CA GLU A 671 -26.23 -7.83 26.69
C GLU A 671 -26.90 -8.96 25.90
N ALA A 672 -27.47 -8.64 24.74
CA ALA A 672 -28.13 -9.62 23.89
C ALA A 672 -27.17 -10.72 23.38
N TYR A 673 -25.95 -10.32 22.99
CA TYR A 673 -24.91 -11.23 22.55
C TYR A 673 -24.53 -12.25 23.63
N ASN A 674 -24.28 -11.75 24.87
CA ASN A 674 -23.94 -12.62 25.99
C ASN A 674 -25.11 -13.51 26.42
N ALA A 675 -26.34 -13.00 26.40
CA ALA A 675 -27.52 -13.79 26.70
C ALA A 675 -27.72 -14.97 25.72
N LYS A 676 -27.34 -14.75 24.46
CA LYS A 676 -27.55 -15.74 23.38
C LYS A 676 -26.39 -16.71 23.22
N TYR A 677 -25.14 -16.24 23.31
CA TYR A 677 -23.96 -17.02 22.90
C TYR A 677 -23.01 -17.39 24.02
N PHE A 678 -23.06 -16.71 25.19
CA PHE A 678 -22.13 -16.98 26.28
C PHE A 678 -22.64 -18.06 27.24
N ASN A 679 -21.90 -19.14 27.37
CA ASN A 679 -22.15 -20.17 28.36
C ASN A 679 -21.36 -19.86 29.65
N ARG A 680 -22.09 -19.50 30.74
CA ARG A 680 -21.50 -19.12 32.03
C ARG A 680 -20.83 -20.28 32.76
N GLU A 681 -21.27 -21.52 32.53
CA GLU A 681 -20.70 -22.70 33.23
C GLU A 681 -19.33 -23.04 32.65
N THR A 682 -19.21 -23.01 31.31
CA THR A 682 -17.99 -23.40 30.60
C THR A 682 -17.12 -22.19 30.21
N ALA A 683 -17.63 -20.98 30.41
CA ALA A 683 -16.99 -19.71 30.03
C ALA A 683 -16.53 -19.69 28.56
N GLN A 684 -17.46 -20.07 27.64
CA GLN A 684 -17.18 -20.16 26.20
C GLN A 684 -18.28 -19.52 25.37
N TYR A 685 -17.96 -19.11 24.15
CA TYR A 685 -18.89 -18.59 23.16
C TYR A 685 -19.25 -19.64 22.10
N GLY A 686 -20.54 -19.73 21.77
CA GLY A 686 -21.07 -20.62 20.73
C GLY A 686 -20.58 -22.06 20.90
N ASN A 687 -19.98 -22.60 19.86
CA ASN A 687 -19.39 -23.95 19.83
C ASN A 687 -17.93 -23.99 20.33
N ASN A 688 -17.48 -22.94 21.04
CA ASN A 688 -16.14 -22.85 21.61
C ASN A 688 -15.00 -22.84 20.58
N THR A 689 -15.19 -22.26 19.38
CA THR A 689 -14.06 -22.03 18.47
C THR A 689 -13.10 -21.01 19.07
N VAL A 690 -11.81 -21.12 18.71
CA VAL A 690 -10.81 -20.14 19.14
C VAL A 690 -11.20 -18.75 18.65
N THR A 691 -11.71 -18.63 17.41
CA THR A 691 -12.17 -17.38 16.83
C THR A 691 -13.32 -16.75 17.62
N ALA A 692 -14.37 -17.50 17.97
CA ALA A 692 -15.48 -16.98 18.76
C ALA A 692 -15.01 -16.39 20.11
N ASN A 693 -14.13 -17.11 20.79
CA ASN A 693 -13.61 -16.71 22.09
C ASN A 693 -12.64 -15.51 21.98
N ILE A 694 -11.69 -15.52 21.01
CA ILE A 694 -10.70 -14.47 20.90
C ILE A 694 -11.31 -13.14 20.45
N LEU A 695 -12.26 -13.15 19.51
CA LEU A 695 -12.99 -11.95 19.11
C LEU A 695 -13.79 -11.38 20.28
N SER A 696 -14.58 -12.22 20.98
CA SER A 696 -15.33 -11.78 22.16
C SER A 696 -14.44 -11.19 23.25
N LEU A 697 -13.26 -11.77 23.48
CA LEU A 697 -12.30 -11.31 24.48
C LEU A 697 -11.64 -9.98 24.07
N ARG A 698 -11.06 -9.95 22.88
CA ARG A 698 -10.29 -8.80 22.39
C ARG A 698 -11.16 -7.57 22.11
N LEU A 699 -12.41 -7.78 21.70
CA LEU A 699 -13.35 -6.70 21.40
C LEU A 699 -14.21 -6.28 22.61
N GLY A 700 -13.91 -6.82 23.81
CA GLY A 700 -14.48 -6.34 25.06
C GLY A 700 -15.91 -6.79 25.37
N LEU A 701 -16.36 -7.89 24.75
CA LEU A 701 -17.72 -8.42 24.95
C LEU A 701 -17.82 -9.35 26.15
N VAL A 702 -16.74 -9.95 26.62
CA VAL A 702 -16.74 -10.89 27.75
C VAL A 702 -17.29 -10.22 29.01
N PRO A 703 -18.20 -10.89 29.77
CA PRO A 703 -18.67 -10.37 31.06
C PRO A 703 -17.53 -10.27 32.07
N GLU A 704 -17.56 -9.23 32.89
CA GLU A 704 -16.57 -8.98 33.92
C GLU A 704 -16.31 -10.21 34.81
N GLY A 705 -15.03 -10.56 34.99
CA GLY A 705 -14.57 -11.67 35.81
C GLY A 705 -14.56 -13.03 35.09
N PHE A 706 -14.90 -13.08 33.79
CA PHE A 706 -14.81 -14.28 32.97
C PHE A 706 -13.64 -14.26 31.99
N GLU A 707 -12.96 -13.14 31.83
CA GLU A 707 -11.92 -12.92 30.82
C GLU A 707 -10.86 -14.02 30.87
N GLN A 708 -10.31 -14.31 32.07
CA GLN A 708 -9.28 -15.35 32.23
C GLN A 708 -9.81 -16.74 31.86
N LYS A 709 -11.05 -17.06 32.21
CA LYS A 709 -11.63 -18.37 31.91
C LYS A 709 -11.89 -18.57 30.41
N VAL A 710 -12.33 -17.49 29.72
CA VAL A 710 -12.45 -17.49 28.25
C VAL A 710 -11.08 -17.66 27.63
N PHE A 711 -10.08 -16.97 28.13
CA PHE A 711 -8.71 -17.08 27.66
C PHE A 711 -8.15 -18.51 27.88
N ASP A 712 -8.40 -19.12 29.03
CA ASP A 712 -7.98 -20.50 29.30
C ASP A 712 -8.58 -21.49 28.30
N ASN A 713 -9.82 -21.26 27.82
CA ASN A 713 -10.43 -22.04 26.73
C ASN A 713 -9.69 -21.85 25.40
N ILE A 714 -9.26 -20.61 25.07
CA ILE A 714 -8.48 -20.33 23.87
C ILE A 714 -7.15 -21.10 23.92
N VAL A 715 -6.43 -21.01 25.03
CA VAL A 715 -5.14 -21.68 25.22
C VAL A 715 -5.31 -23.18 25.08
N ARG A 716 -6.26 -23.76 25.85
CA ARG A 716 -6.49 -25.21 25.85
C ARG A 716 -6.83 -25.72 24.44
N LYS A 717 -7.73 -25.06 23.71
CA LYS A 717 -8.04 -25.47 22.34
C LYS A 717 -6.85 -25.35 21.40
N THR A 718 -6.09 -24.26 21.50
CA THR A 718 -4.92 -24.06 20.65
C THR A 718 -3.84 -25.13 20.94
N GLU A 719 -3.64 -25.51 22.20
CA GLU A 719 -2.64 -26.51 22.58
C GLU A 719 -3.13 -27.95 22.34
N ASP A 720 -4.33 -28.29 22.81
CA ASP A 720 -4.84 -29.66 22.83
C ASP A 720 -5.46 -30.07 21.48
N ASP A 721 -6.33 -29.22 20.89
CA ASP A 721 -7.06 -29.56 19.66
C ASP A 721 -6.24 -29.26 18.40
N PHE A 722 -5.37 -28.24 18.46
CA PHE A 722 -4.56 -27.80 17.31
C PHE A 722 -3.04 -28.01 17.51
N GLY A 723 -2.58 -28.59 18.62
CA GLY A 723 -1.18 -28.90 18.88
C GLY A 723 -0.23 -27.70 18.92
N GLY A 724 -0.75 -26.50 19.15
CA GLY A 724 0.00 -25.24 19.10
C GLY A 724 0.24 -24.75 17.68
N HIS A 725 -0.62 -25.07 16.73
CA HIS A 725 -0.66 -24.52 15.39
C HIS A 725 -1.66 -23.35 15.30
N VAL A 726 -1.76 -22.75 14.11
CA VAL A 726 -2.81 -21.78 13.81
C VAL A 726 -4.17 -22.46 13.97
N SER A 727 -5.04 -21.85 14.75
CA SER A 727 -6.32 -22.41 15.20
C SER A 727 -7.52 -21.54 14.82
N THR A 728 -7.35 -20.62 13.87
CA THR A 728 -8.35 -19.66 13.41
C THR A 728 -8.27 -19.47 11.91
N GLY A 729 -9.34 -18.93 11.32
CA GLY A 729 -9.31 -18.38 9.97
C GLY A 729 -8.89 -16.90 9.97
N VAL A 730 -9.25 -16.19 8.88
CA VAL A 730 -8.83 -14.79 8.62
C VAL A 730 -9.27 -13.83 9.70
N LEU A 731 -10.48 -14.00 10.27
CA LEU A 731 -10.98 -13.07 11.29
C LEU A 731 -10.29 -13.30 12.65
N GLY A 732 -10.15 -14.56 13.04
CA GLY A 732 -9.51 -14.89 14.33
C GLY A 732 -8.02 -14.59 14.35
N ILE A 733 -7.29 -14.81 13.22
CA ILE A 733 -5.84 -14.55 13.15
C ILE A 733 -5.50 -13.07 13.27
N GLN A 734 -6.45 -12.16 13.03
CA GLN A 734 -6.27 -10.72 13.22
C GLN A 734 -6.19 -10.30 14.69
N HIS A 735 -6.44 -11.22 15.62
CA HIS A 735 -6.47 -10.97 17.05
C HIS A 735 -5.68 -11.99 17.89
N LEU A 736 -5.28 -13.11 17.28
CA LEU A 736 -4.74 -14.26 18.01
C LEU A 736 -3.36 -13.98 18.64
N MET A 737 -2.40 -13.46 17.88
CA MET A 737 -1.02 -13.30 18.34
C MET A 737 -0.93 -12.29 19.49
N ARG A 738 -1.55 -11.13 19.29
CA ARG A 738 -1.60 -10.08 20.32
C ARG A 738 -2.43 -10.52 21.53
N GLY A 739 -3.56 -11.19 21.30
CA GLY A 739 -4.40 -11.69 22.40
C GLY A 739 -3.69 -12.71 23.29
N LEU A 740 -2.95 -13.67 22.69
CA LEU A 740 -2.13 -14.59 23.46
C LEU A 740 -1.07 -13.85 24.28
N THR A 741 -0.41 -12.86 23.70
CA THR A 741 0.65 -12.08 24.36
C THR A 741 0.10 -11.23 25.49
N GLU A 742 -1.01 -10.52 25.29
CA GLU A 742 -1.67 -9.66 26.25
C GLU A 742 -2.08 -10.41 27.53
N TYR A 743 -2.55 -11.64 27.38
CA TYR A 743 -2.90 -12.50 28.52
C TYR A 743 -1.75 -13.41 29.00
N GLY A 744 -0.48 -13.07 28.65
CA GLY A 744 0.72 -13.66 29.23
C GLY A 744 1.23 -14.95 28.55
N ARG A 745 0.63 -15.39 27.41
CA ARG A 745 1.06 -16.58 26.66
C ARG A 745 1.89 -16.23 25.41
N LYS A 746 2.86 -15.31 25.55
CA LYS A 746 3.88 -15.00 24.54
C LYS A 746 4.68 -16.26 24.08
N ASP A 747 4.81 -17.25 24.94
CA ASP A 747 5.40 -18.56 24.64
C ASP A 747 4.59 -19.30 23.57
N LEU A 748 3.28 -19.36 23.72
CA LEU A 748 2.38 -20.00 22.77
C LEU A 748 2.30 -19.22 21.46
N ALA A 749 2.29 -17.87 21.51
CA ALA A 749 2.36 -17.03 20.33
C ALA A 749 3.64 -17.33 19.52
N LEU A 750 4.80 -17.35 20.15
CA LEU A 750 6.06 -17.71 19.48
C LEU A 750 6.04 -19.15 18.95
N LYS A 751 5.48 -20.11 19.69
CA LYS A 751 5.35 -21.50 19.26
C LYS A 751 4.55 -21.60 17.96
N ILE A 752 3.41 -20.88 17.83
CA ILE A 752 2.60 -20.83 16.62
C ILE A 752 3.41 -20.32 15.44
N VAL A 753 4.14 -19.21 15.62
CA VAL A 753 4.94 -18.56 14.55
C VAL A 753 6.12 -19.45 14.13
N THR A 754 6.75 -20.15 15.07
CA THR A 754 7.92 -21.00 14.81
C THR A 754 7.57 -22.45 14.47
N ASN A 755 6.29 -22.78 14.33
CA ASN A 755 5.85 -24.09 13.91
C ASN A 755 6.17 -24.31 12.42
N GLU A 756 6.70 -25.49 12.09
CA GLU A 756 7.12 -25.85 10.72
C GLU A 756 6.21 -26.88 10.06
N THR A 757 5.20 -27.37 10.80
CA THR A 757 4.23 -28.35 10.29
C THR A 757 2.87 -27.70 10.02
N TYR A 758 2.02 -28.37 9.25
CA TYR A 758 0.68 -27.89 8.89
C TYR A 758 -0.26 -27.78 10.10
N PRO A 759 -1.05 -26.69 10.23
CA PRO A 759 -1.02 -25.44 9.45
C PRO A 759 -0.09 -24.39 10.10
N SER A 760 0.83 -23.83 9.34
CA SER A 760 1.73 -22.76 9.81
C SER A 760 2.41 -22.01 8.65
N TRP A 761 2.96 -20.82 8.93
CA TRP A 761 3.81 -20.11 7.99
C TRP A 761 5.11 -20.88 7.69
N GLY A 762 5.66 -21.59 8.70
CA GLY A 762 6.83 -22.44 8.53
C GLY A 762 6.58 -23.60 7.56
N TYR A 763 5.38 -24.19 7.58
CA TYR A 763 4.98 -25.18 6.59
C TYR A 763 5.05 -24.62 5.15
N MET A 764 4.47 -23.42 4.92
CA MET A 764 4.56 -22.77 3.61
C MET A 764 6.01 -22.59 3.16
N ILE A 765 6.90 -22.13 4.06
CA ILE A 765 8.32 -21.90 3.77
C ILE A 765 9.01 -23.22 3.45
N ASN A 766 8.76 -24.30 4.19
CA ASN A 766 9.30 -25.64 3.94
C ASN A 766 8.85 -26.22 2.60
N LYS A 767 7.71 -25.75 2.08
CA LYS A 767 7.22 -26.06 0.72
C LYS A 767 7.74 -25.09 -0.35
N GLY A 768 8.66 -24.20 0.00
CA GLY A 768 9.33 -23.29 -0.93
C GLY A 768 8.67 -21.93 -1.11
N ALA A 769 7.71 -21.54 -0.25
CA ALA A 769 7.09 -20.23 -0.31
C ALA A 769 8.10 -19.10 -0.04
N THR A 770 8.05 -18.07 -0.90
CA THR A 770 8.81 -16.81 -0.75
C THR A 770 7.90 -15.60 -0.57
N THR A 771 6.61 -15.87 -0.47
CA THR A 771 5.49 -14.97 -0.17
C THR A 771 4.51 -15.70 0.74
N ILE A 772 3.43 -15.06 1.19
CA ILE A 772 2.38 -15.71 1.98
C ILE A 772 1.34 -16.29 1.01
N TRP A 773 0.90 -17.52 1.28
CA TRP A 773 -0.13 -18.18 0.49
C TRP A 773 -1.53 -17.75 0.91
N GLU A 774 -2.50 -17.93 0.01
CA GLU A 774 -3.92 -17.74 0.26
C GLU A 774 -4.49 -18.78 1.23
N LEU A 775 -4.05 -20.02 1.10
CA LEU A 775 -4.51 -21.15 1.90
C LEU A 775 -3.35 -21.76 2.71
N TRP A 776 -3.64 -22.23 3.93
CA TRP A 776 -2.64 -22.92 4.76
C TRP A 776 -2.08 -24.17 4.10
N ASN A 777 -2.88 -24.84 3.28
CA ASN A 777 -2.58 -26.04 2.49
C ASN A 777 -2.51 -25.75 0.98
N GLY A 778 -1.96 -24.61 0.58
CA GLY A 778 -1.95 -24.16 -0.81
C GLY A 778 -1.28 -25.10 -1.81
N ASP A 779 -0.43 -26.01 -1.32
CA ASP A 779 0.22 -27.05 -2.12
C ASP A 779 -0.66 -28.29 -2.37
N THR A 780 -1.79 -28.44 -1.65
CA THR A 780 -2.67 -29.62 -1.72
C THR A 780 -4.14 -29.30 -1.94
N ALA A 781 -4.54 -28.01 -1.81
CA ALA A 781 -5.90 -27.53 -2.00
C ALA A 781 -6.30 -27.44 -3.49
N ASP A 782 -7.56 -27.10 -3.76
CA ASP A 782 -8.04 -26.86 -5.12
C ASP A 782 -7.24 -25.73 -5.80
N PRO A 783 -6.66 -25.98 -6.97
CA PRO A 783 -5.85 -25.00 -7.69
C PRO A 783 -6.57 -23.70 -8.02
N ALA A 784 -7.87 -23.71 -8.26
CA ALA A 784 -8.63 -22.53 -8.63
C ALA A 784 -8.69 -21.47 -7.51
N MET A 785 -8.51 -21.88 -6.26
CA MET A 785 -8.52 -20.99 -5.10
C MET A 785 -7.13 -20.69 -4.54
N ASN A 786 -6.07 -21.28 -5.10
CA ASN A 786 -4.74 -21.13 -4.53
C ASN A 786 -3.96 -20.01 -5.23
N SER A 787 -3.68 -18.92 -4.49
CA SER A 787 -2.62 -17.97 -4.82
C SER A 787 -1.43 -18.22 -3.91
N ALA A 788 -0.23 -18.27 -4.49
CA ALA A 788 1.00 -18.35 -3.71
C ALA A 788 1.51 -16.96 -3.25
N ASN A 789 0.75 -15.89 -3.51
CA ASN A 789 1.09 -14.52 -3.17
C ASN A 789 -0.16 -13.75 -2.71
N HIS A 790 -0.49 -13.88 -1.44
CA HIS A 790 -1.65 -13.29 -0.79
C HIS A 790 -1.24 -12.64 0.52
N VAL A 791 -2.15 -11.95 1.22
CA VAL A 791 -1.82 -11.23 2.47
C VAL A 791 -2.75 -11.54 3.64
N MET A 792 -3.96 -12.05 3.39
CA MET A 792 -4.98 -12.17 4.43
C MET A 792 -4.57 -13.07 5.61
N LEU A 793 -3.72 -14.09 5.38
CA LEU A 793 -3.24 -14.98 6.43
C LEU A 793 -2.10 -14.38 7.28
N LEU A 794 -1.72 -13.11 7.04
CA LEU A 794 -0.82 -12.37 7.95
C LEU A 794 -1.54 -12.00 9.26
N GLY A 795 -2.83 -11.66 9.19
CA GLY A 795 -3.59 -11.26 10.37
C GLY A 795 -2.93 -10.13 11.14
N ASP A 796 -2.72 -10.33 12.46
CA ASP A 796 -2.02 -9.39 13.33
C ASP A 796 -0.51 -9.66 13.51
N LEU A 797 0.06 -10.56 12.70
CA LEU A 797 1.44 -11.02 12.86
C LEU A 797 2.47 -9.88 12.80
N LEU A 798 2.35 -8.98 11.82
CA LEU A 798 3.27 -7.86 11.69
C LEU A 798 3.09 -6.83 12.83
N ILE A 799 1.85 -6.62 13.28
CA ILE A 799 1.59 -5.77 14.44
C ILE A 799 2.31 -6.38 15.66
N TRP A 800 2.18 -7.69 15.86
CA TRP A 800 2.85 -8.41 16.94
C TRP A 800 4.38 -8.32 16.85
N TYR A 801 4.96 -8.36 15.64
CA TYR A 801 6.41 -8.20 15.47
C TYR A 801 6.90 -6.83 15.96
N TYR A 802 6.19 -5.76 15.60
CA TYR A 802 6.62 -4.40 15.96
C TYR A 802 6.15 -3.98 17.34
N GLU A 803 4.88 -4.21 17.69
CA GLU A 803 4.33 -3.74 18.96
C GLU A 803 4.73 -4.62 20.14
N ASP A 804 4.78 -5.95 19.96
CA ASP A 804 5.06 -6.88 21.05
C ASP A 804 6.53 -7.34 21.08
N LEU A 805 7.08 -7.91 19.99
CA LEU A 805 8.45 -8.41 20.01
C LEU A 805 9.48 -7.28 20.09
N ALA A 806 9.32 -6.24 19.31
CA ALA A 806 10.19 -5.06 19.34
C ALA A 806 9.75 -4.05 20.38
N GLY A 807 8.46 -4.03 20.76
CA GLY A 807 7.90 -3.12 21.74
C GLY A 807 7.70 -1.70 21.20
N ILE A 808 7.55 -1.49 19.91
CA ILE A 808 7.33 -0.17 19.29
C ILE A 808 5.83 0.01 19.08
N LYS A 809 5.16 0.72 19.97
CA LYS A 809 3.72 0.95 19.91
C LYS A 809 3.39 2.44 20.07
N CYS A 810 2.40 2.92 19.31
CA CYS A 810 1.81 4.23 19.60
C CYS A 810 1.01 4.13 20.89
N ALA A 811 1.25 5.01 21.86
CA ALA A 811 0.52 4.99 23.12
C ALA A 811 -0.99 5.18 22.89
N ASP A 812 -1.82 4.56 23.72
CA ASP A 812 -3.28 4.57 23.52
C ASP A 812 -3.90 5.96 23.67
N ASP A 813 -3.26 6.84 24.43
CA ASP A 813 -3.64 8.25 24.65
C ASP A 813 -3.01 9.23 23.65
N ALA A 814 -2.36 8.71 22.58
CA ALA A 814 -1.68 9.50 21.57
C ALA A 814 -1.97 8.99 20.15
N GLN A 815 -1.58 9.77 19.15
CA GLN A 815 -1.59 9.43 17.73
C GLN A 815 -0.23 9.72 17.08
N ALA A 816 0.01 9.11 15.92
CA ALA A 816 1.19 9.35 15.10
C ALA A 816 2.53 9.11 15.81
N PHE A 817 2.56 8.33 16.89
CA PHE A 817 3.74 8.13 17.73
C PHE A 817 4.26 9.41 18.39
N LYS A 818 3.39 10.41 18.63
CA LYS A 818 3.75 11.59 19.44
C LYS A 818 4.19 11.19 20.86
N LYS A 819 3.56 10.15 21.39
CA LYS A 819 3.95 9.42 22.59
C LYS A 819 4.10 7.94 22.25
N ILE A 820 5.23 7.39 22.54
CA ILE A 820 5.60 6.02 22.16
C ILE A 820 5.57 5.16 23.43
N GLU A 821 4.97 3.98 23.36
CA GLU A 821 5.15 2.94 24.37
C GLU A 821 6.21 1.97 23.87
N MET A 822 7.28 1.83 24.66
CA MET A 822 8.39 0.90 24.41
C MET A 822 8.33 -0.22 25.45
N ALA A 823 7.68 -1.34 25.08
CA ALA A 823 7.36 -2.43 25.99
C ALA A 823 7.54 -3.81 25.34
N PRO A 824 8.76 -4.19 24.95
CA PRO A 824 8.98 -5.49 24.30
C PRO A 824 8.67 -6.64 25.24
N VAL A 825 8.06 -7.68 24.69
CA VAL A 825 7.99 -8.99 25.33
C VAL A 825 9.24 -9.78 25.00
N PHE A 826 9.72 -10.57 25.95
CA PHE A 826 10.93 -11.37 25.83
C PHE A 826 10.54 -12.86 25.89
N PRO A 827 10.06 -13.48 24.79
CA PRO A 827 9.71 -14.91 24.81
C PRO A 827 10.96 -15.77 24.87
N GLU A 828 10.86 -16.94 25.51
CA GLU A 828 11.92 -17.95 25.40
C GLU A 828 12.07 -18.42 23.95
N GLY A 829 13.32 -18.60 23.49
CA GLY A 829 13.61 -18.96 22.10
C GLY A 829 13.98 -17.76 21.19
N LEU A 830 13.82 -16.51 21.67
CA LEU A 830 14.41 -15.34 21.05
C LEU A 830 15.42 -14.68 21.98
N ASN A 831 16.65 -14.54 21.50
CA ASN A 831 17.74 -13.89 22.23
C ASN A 831 18.05 -12.48 21.74
N HIS A 832 17.54 -12.11 20.57
CA HIS A 832 17.73 -10.81 19.97
C HIS A 832 16.53 -10.45 19.11
N VAL A 833 16.08 -9.19 19.20
CA VAL A 833 15.19 -8.55 18.23
C VAL A 833 15.68 -7.12 18.01
N LYS A 834 15.76 -6.75 16.75
CA LYS A 834 16.05 -5.40 16.30
C LYS A 834 14.97 -4.98 15.32
N ALA A 835 14.32 -3.86 15.60
CA ALA A 835 13.36 -3.26 14.70
C ALA A 835 13.52 -1.74 14.63
N SER A 836 13.17 -1.19 13.49
CA SER A 836 13.04 0.27 13.34
C SER A 836 11.80 0.60 12.55
N TYR A 837 11.24 1.77 12.85
CA TYR A 837 10.08 2.33 12.15
C TYR A 837 10.30 3.81 11.87
N GLU A 838 10.17 4.22 10.61
CA GLU A 838 10.21 5.63 10.19
C GLU A 838 8.81 6.22 10.35
N SER A 839 8.54 6.75 11.54
CA SER A 839 7.28 7.44 11.84
C SER A 839 7.22 8.81 11.16
N VAL A 840 6.07 9.45 11.19
CA VAL A 840 5.91 10.84 10.70
C VAL A 840 6.76 11.88 11.49
N TYR A 841 7.20 11.54 12.70
CA TYR A 841 8.13 12.35 13.49
C TYR A 841 9.60 11.98 13.29
N GLY A 842 9.89 10.85 12.66
CA GLY A 842 11.23 10.32 12.43
C GLY A 842 11.42 8.90 12.96
N LYS A 843 12.67 8.47 12.99
CA LYS A 843 13.04 7.09 13.28
C LYS A 843 12.84 6.71 14.74
N ILE A 844 12.08 5.64 14.96
CA ILE A 844 11.99 4.90 16.23
C ILE A 844 12.80 3.62 16.06
N GLU A 845 13.62 3.26 17.06
CA GLU A 845 14.39 2.01 17.02
C GLU A 845 14.33 1.29 18.36
N SER A 846 14.20 -0.01 18.30
CA SER A 846 14.32 -0.93 19.44
C SER A 846 15.26 -2.06 19.06
N ASP A 847 16.35 -2.22 19.79
CA ASP A 847 17.38 -3.23 19.55
C ASP A 847 17.76 -3.87 20.90
N TRP A 848 17.18 -5.02 21.21
CA TRP A 848 17.44 -5.72 22.45
C TRP A 848 18.11 -7.06 22.23
N THR A 849 19.05 -7.36 23.13
CA THR A 849 19.72 -8.66 23.24
C THR A 849 19.57 -9.19 24.66
N ARG A 850 19.28 -10.48 24.78
CA ARG A 850 19.10 -11.17 26.04
C ARG A 850 20.01 -12.38 26.12
N ASP A 851 20.69 -12.53 27.28
CA ASP A 851 21.45 -13.71 27.66
C ASP A 851 21.07 -14.12 29.10
N GLY A 852 20.22 -15.13 29.22
CA GLY A 852 19.56 -15.49 30.46
C GLY A 852 18.78 -14.31 31.07
N ASN A 853 19.19 -13.87 32.26
CA ASN A 853 18.59 -12.71 32.92
C ASN A 853 19.31 -11.38 32.63
N ARG A 854 20.28 -11.38 31.71
CA ARG A 854 20.94 -10.14 31.28
C ARG A 854 20.23 -9.57 30.05
N LEU A 855 19.95 -8.29 30.11
CA LEU A 855 19.35 -7.51 29.05
C LEU A 855 20.30 -6.39 28.62
N ASP A 856 20.48 -6.21 27.35
CA ASP A 856 21.07 -5.02 26.73
C ASP A 856 20.11 -4.51 25.68
N TRP A 857 19.53 -3.33 25.92
CA TRP A 857 18.47 -2.78 25.09
C TRP A 857 18.76 -1.33 24.71
N ARG A 858 18.91 -1.07 23.42
CA ARG A 858 19.07 0.25 22.84
C ARG A 858 17.74 0.72 22.27
N VAL A 859 17.38 1.98 22.58
CA VAL A 859 16.14 2.65 22.15
C VAL A 859 16.47 3.98 21.50
N VAL A 860 15.83 4.31 20.39
CA VAL A 860 15.90 5.62 19.73
C VAL A 860 14.49 6.23 19.71
N VAL A 861 14.38 7.47 20.18
CA VAL A 861 13.15 8.26 20.24
C VAL A 861 13.34 9.53 19.39
N PRO A 862 12.50 9.78 18.36
CA PRO A 862 12.68 10.92 17.45
C PRO A 862 12.38 12.26 18.10
N GLY A 863 12.83 13.34 17.48
CA GLY A 863 12.58 14.72 17.92
C GLY A 863 11.09 15.03 18.02
N ASN A 864 10.74 15.89 18.98
CA ASN A 864 9.37 16.32 19.25
C ASN A 864 8.41 15.18 19.69
N THR A 865 8.96 14.11 20.24
CA THR A 865 8.18 12.98 20.78
C THR A 865 8.68 12.58 22.15
N THR A 866 7.87 11.79 22.87
CA THR A 866 8.23 11.19 24.16
C THR A 866 8.03 9.68 24.12
N ALA A 867 8.68 8.97 25.02
CA ALA A 867 8.45 7.53 25.16
C ALA A 867 8.31 7.12 26.64
N VAL A 868 7.43 6.12 26.85
CA VAL A 868 7.32 5.38 28.10
C VAL A 868 7.97 4.01 27.89
N ILE A 869 9.09 3.76 28.58
CA ILE A 869 9.88 2.55 28.43
C ILE A 869 9.60 1.65 29.64
N ARG A 870 9.13 0.41 29.38
CA ARG A 870 8.77 -0.57 30.42
C ARG A 870 9.77 -1.71 30.40
N ILE A 871 10.44 -1.94 31.51
CA ILE A 871 11.49 -2.93 31.63
C ILE A 871 11.12 -3.88 32.78
N PRO A 872 11.00 -5.20 32.53
CA PRO A 872 10.75 -6.16 33.61
C PRO A 872 11.88 -6.14 34.66
N LYS A 873 11.52 -6.04 35.92
CA LYS A 873 12.49 -5.98 37.05
C LYS A 873 13.38 -7.22 37.16
N ALA A 874 12.93 -8.36 36.63
CA ALA A 874 13.68 -9.60 36.58
C ALA A 874 15.06 -9.46 35.91
N TYR A 875 15.22 -8.43 35.05
CA TYR A 875 16.51 -8.19 34.37
C TYR A 875 17.48 -7.34 35.19
N GLY A 876 17.10 -6.80 36.35
CA GLY A 876 18.00 -6.03 37.21
C GLY A 876 18.63 -4.79 36.53
N VAL A 877 17.92 -4.19 35.59
CA VAL A 877 18.39 -2.99 34.89
C VAL A 877 18.39 -1.80 35.81
N SER A 878 19.41 -0.95 35.67
CA SER A 878 19.48 0.35 36.37
C SER A 878 19.54 1.48 35.32
N VAL A 879 18.81 2.55 35.59
CA VAL A 879 18.82 3.75 34.73
C VAL A 879 20.00 4.64 35.16
N THR A 880 20.87 4.96 34.19
CA THR A 880 21.90 5.98 34.38
C THR A 880 21.31 7.37 34.18
N SER A 881 21.84 8.37 34.83
CA SER A 881 21.42 9.75 34.64
C SER A 881 21.66 10.14 33.16
N HIS A 882 20.59 10.62 32.50
CA HIS A 882 20.63 11.10 31.12
C HIS A 882 19.74 12.34 31.00
N PRO A 883 20.13 13.38 30.23
CA PRO A 883 19.37 14.62 30.16
C PRO A 883 17.93 14.47 29.68
N GLY A 884 17.66 13.46 28.82
CA GLY A 884 16.31 13.18 28.33
C GLY A 884 15.46 12.29 29.23
N VAL A 885 15.92 11.86 30.42
CA VAL A 885 15.12 11.08 31.35
C VAL A 885 14.33 12.05 32.24
N HIS A 886 13.00 12.03 32.07
CA HIS A 886 12.09 12.90 32.79
C HIS A 886 11.64 12.31 34.14
N GLN A 887 11.28 11.04 34.12
CA GLN A 887 10.78 10.33 35.28
C GLN A 887 11.24 8.87 35.30
N VAL A 888 11.50 8.37 36.50
CA VAL A 888 11.74 6.95 36.77
C VAL A 888 10.83 6.51 37.90
N SER A 889 10.01 5.50 37.64
CA SER A 889 9.10 4.91 38.62
C SER A 889 9.20 3.39 38.63
N ASN A 890 8.67 2.77 39.68
CA ASN A 890 8.65 1.34 39.84
C ASN A 890 7.24 0.86 40.15
N THR A 891 6.75 -0.09 39.33
CA THR A 891 5.59 -0.90 39.69
C THR A 891 6.05 -2.13 40.50
N GLU A 892 5.16 -3.09 40.76
CA GLU A 892 5.57 -4.36 41.38
C GLU A 892 6.51 -5.17 40.51
N THR A 893 6.29 -5.20 39.19
CA THR A 893 6.92 -6.06 38.22
C THR A 893 7.86 -5.36 37.25
N GLU A 894 7.75 -4.04 37.07
CA GLU A 894 8.45 -3.27 36.06
C GLU A 894 9.16 -2.03 36.63
N LEU A 895 10.24 -1.67 35.98
CA LEU A 895 10.85 -0.36 35.97
C LEU A 895 10.27 0.44 34.81
N VAL A 896 9.66 1.60 35.09
CA VAL A 896 9.06 2.47 34.07
C VAL A 896 9.88 3.74 33.96
N VAL A 897 10.33 4.08 32.76
CA VAL A 897 11.16 5.25 32.49
C VAL A 897 10.47 6.12 31.45
N GLU A 898 10.17 7.37 31.79
CA GLU A 898 9.65 8.37 30.86
C GLU A 898 10.82 9.17 30.28
N VAL A 899 10.89 9.26 28.95
CA VAL A 899 11.99 9.93 28.26
C VAL A 899 11.48 10.84 27.15
N GLY A 900 12.26 11.90 26.86
CA GLY A 900 12.13 12.70 25.65
C GLY A 900 12.86 12.07 24.45
N SER A 901 13.04 12.86 23.39
CA SER A 901 13.81 12.38 22.21
C SER A 901 15.28 12.10 22.57
N GLY A 902 15.89 11.13 21.88
CA GLY A 902 17.29 10.76 22.10
C GLY A 902 17.57 9.29 21.90
N GLU A 903 18.81 8.91 22.20
CA GLU A 903 19.26 7.53 22.23
C GLU A 903 19.51 7.08 23.67
N TYR A 904 18.92 5.96 24.06
CA TYR A 904 19.01 5.40 25.41
C TYR A 904 19.49 3.96 25.37
N ARG A 905 20.19 3.54 26.40
CA ARG A 905 20.67 2.17 26.57
C ARG A 905 20.39 1.66 27.98
N PHE A 906 19.72 0.54 28.07
CA PHE A 906 19.32 -0.12 29.30
C PHE A 906 20.06 -1.44 29.42
N THR A 907 20.92 -1.57 30.42
CA THR A 907 21.75 -2.78 30.61
C THR A 907 21.57 -3.33 32.02
N SER A 908 21.51 -4.67 32.11
CA SER A 908 21.57 -5.37 33.38
C SER A 908 22.92 -5.12 34.09
N LYS A 909 22.92 -5.06 35.44
CA LYS A 909 24.13 -4.93 36.26
C LYS A 909 24.97 -6.19 36.25
#